data_808023d4ec6993b9e87904ebcddd62be
#
_entry.id   808023d4ec6993b9e87904ebcddd62be
#
_cell.length_a   1.000
_cell.length_b   1.000
_cell.length_c   1.000
_cell.angle_alpha   90.00
_cell.angle_beta   90.00
_cell.angle_gamma   90.00
#
_symmetry.space_group_name_H-M   'P 1'
#
loop_
_entity.id
_entity.type
_entity.pdbx_description
1 polymer ?
#
loop_
_entity_poly.entity_id
_entity_poly.type
_entity_poly.pdbx_seq_one_letter_code
_entity_poly.pdbx_strand_id
1 'polypeptide(L)'
;MGKFEKEAKQLLEAIGGKENVNAVTHCATRMRFVLVDDKKANVKVIEDIPTVKGTFTNAGQFQIIIGNDVPIFYNDFTAVSGIEGVSKEAAKSAAKSNQNAIQRVMTMLAEIFTPIIPALIVGGLILGFRNVLEGVQMEWLGQAMKDGQLVFDADGNPVWNTIVQVSPFWNGVNHFLWLPGEAIFHFLPVGITWSVSRKMGTSQILGIVLGICLVSPQLLNAYAVPGTDAATIASDWSWNFGAFSIARIGYQAQVIPALLAGLALSYLEIFWRKVIPEVVSMIFVPFLSLLPAIILAHTVLGPIGWTIGQWLSTVVLAGLTGPLKWLFGAVFGALYAPFVITGLHHMTNAIDTQLIADAGGTGLWPMIALSNIAQGSAVFAYFLMNRHNEKEAQVSLPATISAYLGVTEPALFGVNVKYVYPFVAAMIGSSIAGLLSVTFNIQAASIGIGGLPGILSIKAEYWGPFLLAMIVAIVVPMILTAVFKRTGAFSKKEETVEEVVAPTEAVVETGAAIKLISPLTGQAKELSQATDPVFASGVMGQGVLIDPSEGILVAPVDGEVSVLFPTNHAVGITATNGVELLMHIGMDTVGLEGKGFTAHVKQGDKVKAGDKLISFDIDVIKAAGLVAETPVIVTNQTDFDTQVIGNLPRAISQGEAILTVTKN
;
A
#
# COMPACT_ATOMS: atom_id res chain seq x y z
N MET A 1 -30.55 -11.82 11.88
CA MET A 1 -30.23 -10.51 11.29
C MET A 1 -28.73 -10.32 11.42
N GLY A 2 -28.04 -9.97 10.34
CA GLY A 2 -26.60 -9.71 10.40
C GLY A 2 -26.28 -8.58 11.37
N LYS A 3 -25.07 -8.56 11.93
CA LYS A 3 -24.63 -7.54 12.91
C LYS A 3 -24.89 -6.11 12.38
N PHE A 4 -24.75 -5.89 11.08
CA PHE A 4 -24.87 -4.61 10.38
C PHE A 4 -25.99 -4.60 9.32
N GLU A 5 -26.97 -5.51 9.39
CA GLU A 5 -28.03 -5.64 8.38
C GLU A 5 -28.82 -4.33 8.23
N LYS A 6 -29.11 -3.63 9.32
CA LYS A 6 -29.80 -2.35 9.31
C LYS A 6 -28.97 -1.29 8.61
N GLU A 7 -27.71 -1.18 8.98
CA GLU A 7 -26.77 -0.22 8.39
C GLU A 7 -26.42 -0.58 6.94
N ALA A 8 -26.35 -1.87 6.62
CA ALA A 8 -26.18 -2.35 5.25
C ALA A 8 -27.38 -1.99 4.35
N LYS A 9 -28.61 -2.07 4.87
CA LYS A 9 -29.82 -1.58 4.18
C LYS A 9 -29.78 -0.08 3.97
N GLN A 10 -29.45 0.66 5.03
CA GLN A 10 -29.29 2.13 4.95
C GLN A 10 -28.21 2.51 3.93
N LEU A 11 -27.09 1.80 3.93
CA LEU A 11 -26.04 2.01 2.96
C LEU A 11 -26.51 1.73 1.54
N LEU A 12 -27.21 0.62 1.31
CA LEU A 12 -27.71 0.26 -0.02
C LEU A 12 -28.66 1.34 -0.58
N GLU A 13 -29.55 1.86 0.25
CA GLU A 13 -30.43 2.97 -0.14
C GLU A 13 -29.64 4.25 -0.40
N ALA A 14 -28.70 4.57 0.49
CA ALA A 14 -27.91 5.80 0.42
C ALA A 14 -26.93 5.85 -0.76
N ILE A 15 -26.44 4.69 -1.26
CA ILE A 15 -25.61 4.62 -2.48
C ILE A 15 -26.43 4.66 -3.78
N GLY A 16 -27.77 4.78 -3.69
CA GLY A 16 -28.66 4.86 -4.84
C GLY A 16 -29.29 3.54 -5.25
N GLY A 17 -29.34 2.55 -4.34
CA GLY A 17 -29.96 1.24 -4.56
C GLY A 17 -29.07 0.25 -5.33
N LYS A 18 -29.57 -0.98 -5.46
CA LYS A 18 -28.87 -2.08 -6.17
C LYS A 18 -28.51 -1.73 -7.61
N GLU A 19 -29.39 -1.03 -8.30
CA GLU A 19 -29.22 -0.61 -9.70
C GLU A 19 -28.03 0.34 -9.91
N ASN A 20 -27.60 1.03 -8.86
CA ASN A 20 -26.46 1.93 -8.91
C ASN A 20 -25.12 1.24 -8.58
N VAL A 21 -25.12 -0.03 -8.19
CA VAL A 21 -23.90 -0.79 -7.86
C VAL A 21 -23.54 -1.73 -9.00
N ASN A 22 -22.49 -1.40 -9.73
CA ASN A 22 -21.95 -2.22 -10.81
C ASN A 22 -21.05 -3.35 -10.27
N ALA A 23 -20.30 -3.06 -9.20
CA ALA A 23 -19.44 -4.05 -8.53
C ALA A 23 -19.18 -3.63 -7.09
N VAL A 24 -19.02 -4.61 -6.19
CA VAL A 24 -18.61 -4.41 -4.80
C VAL A 24 -17.54 -5.41 -4.40
N THR A 25 -16.53 -4.92 -3.68
CA THR A 25 -15.46 -5.71 -3.06
C THR A 25 -15.00 -5.01 -1.79
N HIS A 26 -14.09 -5.63 -1.04
CA HIS A 26 -13.54 -5.00 0.15
C HIS A 26 -12.03 -5.25 0.29
N CYS A 27 -11.37 -4.45 1.12
CA CYS A 27 -10.03 -4.73 1.64
C CYS A 27 -10.09 -4.84 3.17
N ALA A 28 -8.96 -4.86 3.86
CA ALA A 28 -8.90 -5.04 5.31
C ALA A 28 -9.75 -4.04 6.12
N THR A 29 -9.96 -2.83 5.61
CA THR A 29 -10.62 -1.74 6.36
C THR A 29 -11.68 -0.97 5.58
N ARG A 30 -11.97 -1.32 4.30
CA ARG A 30 -12.83 -0.51 3.42
C ARG A 30 -13.69 -1.36 2.51
N MET A 31 -14.95 -0.97 2.36
CA MET A 31 -15.80 -1.37 1.25
C MET A 31 -15.41 -0.58 0.00
N ARG A 32 -15.46 -1.21 -1.16
CA ARG A 32 -15.14 -0.60 -2.46
C ARG A 32 -16.25 -0.87 -3.44
N PHE A 33 -16.88 0.18 -3.91
CA PHE A 33 -17.97 0.13 -4.85
C PHE A 33 -17.53 0.70 -6.21
N VAL A 34 -17.98 0.11 -7.27
CA VAL A 34 -18.03 0.73 -8.60
C VAL A 34 -19.47 1.11 -8.81
N LEU A 35 -19.77 2.39 -8.74
CA LEU A 35 -21.12 2.90 -8.94
C LEU A 35 -21.35 3.20 -10.42
N VAL A 36 -22.60 3.06 -10.86
CA VAL A 36 -23.03 3.47 -12.22
C VAL A 36 -23.03 4.99 -12.32
N ASP A 37 -23.51 5.65 -11.27
CA ASP A 37 -23.53 7.12 -11.14
C ASP A 37 -23.18 7.52 -9.70
N ASP A 38 -21.99 8.06 -9.52
CA ASP A 38 -21.51 8.52 -8.21
C ASP A 38 -22.37 9.63 -7.59
N LYS A 39 -23.11 10.40 -8.41
CA LYS A 39 -23.97 11.50 -7.93
C LYS A 39 -25.22 11.00 -7.22
N LYS A 40 -25.62 9.75 -7.44
CA LYS A 40 -26.75 9.13 -6.73
C LYS A 40 -26.39 8.71 -5.32
N ALA A 41 -25.11 8.63 -4.97
CA ALA A 41 -24.66 8.33 -3.62
C ALA A 41 -24.84 9.57 -2.72
N ASN A 42 -25.70 9.45 -1.72
CA ASN A 42 -25.89 10.49 -0.71
C ASN A 42 -24.82 10.36 0.38
N VAL A 43 -23.68 11.02 0.16
CA VAL A 43 -22.51 10.97 1.04
C VAL A 43 -22.86 11.34 2.49
N LYS A 44 -23.73 12.33 2.72
CA LYS A 44 -24.14 12.73 4.07
C LYS A 44 -24.82 11.59 4.82
N VAL A 45 -25.81 10.95 4.19
CA VAL A 45 -26.53 9.82 4.81
C VAL A 45 -25.62 8.63 5.03
N ILE A 46 -24.64 8.40 4.13
CA ILE A 46 -23.66 7.31 4.27
C ILE A 46 -22.73 7.58 5.46
N GLU A 47 -22.25 8.81 5.63
CA GLU A 47 -21.36 9.18 6.73
C GLU A 47 -22.06 9.25 8.10
N ASP A 48 -23.40 9.36 8.12
CA ASP A 48 -24.23 9.29 9.33
C ASP A 48 -24.46 7.84 9.81
N ILE A 49 -24.12 6.83 9.01
CA ILE A 49 -24.19 5.42 9.42
C ILE A 49 -23.13 5.15 10.50
N PRO A 50 -23.50 4.64 11.69
CA PRO A 50 -22.58 4.55 12.84
C PRO A 50 -21.28 3.76 12.57
N THR A 51 -21.34 2.76 11.69
CA THR A 51 -20.17 1.95 11.28
C THR A 51 -19.28 2.62 10.24
N VAL A 52 -19.77 3.64 9.54
CA VAL A 52 -19.02 4.36 8.53
C VAL A 52 -18.13 5.41 9.18
N LYS A 53 -16.82 5.33 8.90
CA LYS A 53 -15.81 6.28 9.41
C LYS A 53 -15.48 7.38 8.41
N GLY A 54 -15.92 7.25 7.16
CA GLY A 54 -15.71 8.23 6.10
C GLY A 54 -15.84 7.61 4.71
N THR A 55 -15.98 8.48 3.71
CA THR A 55 -16.14 8.09 2.30
C THR A 55 -15.20 8.88 1.40
N PHE A 56 -14.78 8.30 0.29
CA PHE A 56 -14.04 8.99 -0.76
C PHE A 56 -14.07 8.21 -2.06
N THR A 57 -13.87 8.90 -3.18
CA THR A 57 -13.73 8.26 -4.50
C THR A 57 -12.25 8.26 -4.92
N ASN A 58 -11.72 7.10 -5.28
CA ASN A 58 -10.38 6.97 -5.81
C ASN A 58 -10.35 5.97 -6.97
N ALA A 59 -9.70 6.36 -8.07
CA ALA A 59 -9.51 5.55 -9.26
C ALA A 59 -10.82 4.97 -9.83
N GLY A 60 -11.94 5.71 -9.75
CA GLY A 60 -13.27 5.28 -10.22
C GLY A 60 -13.97 4.31 -9.28
N GLN A 61 -13.48 4.14 -8.06
CA GLN A 61 -14.12 3.38 -6.99
C GLN A 61 -14.58 4.29 -5.88
N PHE A 62 -15.85 4.23 -5.53
CA PHE A 62 -16.40 4.84 -4.33
C PHE A 62 -16.05 3.94 -3.14
N GLN A 63 -15.29 4.46 -2.18
CA GLN A 63 -14.76 3.72 -1.04
C GLN A 63 -15.38 4.22 0.25
N ILE A 64 -15.76 3.28 1.12
CA ILE A 64 -16.37 3.55 2.43
C ILE A 64 -15.49 2.90 3.49
N ILE A 65 -14.97 3.72 4.40
CA ILE A 65 -14.11 3.26 5.49
C ILE A 65 -15.00 2.73 6.61
N ILE A 66 -14.89 1.45 6.90
CA ILE A 66 -15.59 0.78 8.00
C ILE A 66 -14.61 0.47 9.15
N GLY A 67 -13.37 0.11 8.83
CA GLY A 67 -12.38 -0.38 9.77
C GLY A 67 -12.34 -1.90 9.80
N ASN A 68 -12.01 -2.49 10.95
CA ASN A 68 -11.81 -3.94 11.09
C ASN A 68 -13.08 -4.76 10.85
N ASP A 69 -14.26 -4.17 10.99
CA ASP A 69 -15.56 -4.81 10.77
C ASP A 69 -15.94 -4.97 9.29
N VAL A 70 -15.09 -4.52 8.36
CA VAL A 70 -15.36 -4.59 6.91
C VAL A 70 -15.78 -5.96 6.42
N PRO A 71 -15.16 -7.08 6.81
CA PRO A 71 -15.57 -8.39 6.28
C PRO A 71 -17.01 -8.73 6.68
N ILE A 72 -17.41 -8.42 7.92
CA ILE A 72 -18.76 -8.67 8.43
C ILE A 72 -19.76 -7.75 7.73
N PHE A 73 -19.44 -6.46 7.68
CA PHE A 73 -20.29 -5.47 7.01
C PHE A 73 -20.48 -5.77 5.51
N TYR A 74 -19.43 -6.23 4.85
CA TYR A 74 -19.47 -6.65 3.45
C TYR A 74 -20.42 -7.82 3.23
N ASN A 75 -20.38 -8.82 4.10
CA ASN A 75 -21.25 -9.98 4.03
C ASN A 75 -22.71 -9.58 4.25
N ASP A 76 -22.99 -8.74 5.25
CA ASP A 76 -24.34 -8.22 5.50
C ASP A 76 -24.83 -7.39 4.30
N PHE A 77 -23.95 -6.57 3.73
CA PHE A 77 -24.29 -5.77 2.56
C PHE A 77 -24.60 -6.64 1.33
N THR A 78 -23.80 -7.67 1.05
CA THR A 78 -24.04 -8.57 -0.09
C THR A 78 -25.29 -9.42 0.13
N ALA A 79 -25.55 -9.85 1.36
CA ALA A 79 -26.78 -10.57 1.71
C ALA A 79 -28.03 -9.71 1.52
N VAL A 80 -28.00 -8.46 1.99
CA VAL A 80 -29.13 -7.51 1.90
C VAL A 80 -29.38 -7.05 0.47
N SER A 81 -28.31 -6.73 -0.26
CA SER A 81 -28.40 -6.21 -1.63
C SER A 81 -28.66 -7.30 -2.66
N GLY A 82 -28.34 -8.56 -2.36
CA GLY A 82 -28.31 -9.65 -3.33
C GLY A 82 -27.34 -9.37 -4.49
N ILE A 83 -26.28 -8.61 -4.21
CA ILE A 83 -25.19 -8.33 -5.18
C ILE A 83 -24.08 -9.31 -4.89
N GLU A 84 -23.72 -10.14 -5.89
CA GLU A 84 -22.54 -11.00 -5.77
C GLU A 84 -21.28 -10.12 -5.69
N GLY A 85 -20.47 -10.37 -4.66
CA GLY A 85 -19.18 -9.72 -4.52
C GLY A 85 -18.24 -10.15 -5.64
N VAL A 86 -17.42 -9.23 -6.11
CA VAL A 86 -16.44 -9.52 -7.17
C VAL A 86 -15.02 -9.52 -6.63
N SER A 87 -14.09 -10.18 -7.34
CA SER A 87 -12.67 -10.09 -7.01
C SER A 87 -12.17 -8.65 -7.10
N LYS A 88 -11.06 -8.34 -6.41
CA LYS A 88 -10.45 -7.00 -6.47
C LYS A 88 -10.09 -6.62 -7.90
N GLU A 89 -9.68 -7.59 -8.70
CA GLU A 89 -9.34 -7.44 -10.11
C GLU A 89 -10.57 -7.12 -10.97
N ALA A 90 -11.69 -7.81 -10.74
CA ALA A 90 -12.94 -7.56 -11.43
C ALA A 90 -13.52 -6.18 -11.07
N ALA A 91 -13.49 -5.78 -9.79
CA ALA A 91 -13.88 -4.44 -9.34
C ALA A 91 -12.98 -3.35 -9.96
N LYS A 92 -11.67 -3.58 -10.07
CA LYS A 92 -10.76 -2.66 -10.78
C LYS A 92 -11.08 -2.55 -12.25
N SER A 93 -11.42 -3.66 -12.92
CA SER A 93 -11.78 -3.67 -14.34
C SER A 93 -13.08 -2.90 -14.58
N ALA A 94 -14.09 -3.09 -13.73
CA ALA A 94 -15.33 -2.34 -13.78
C ALA A 94 -15.13 -0.84 -13.53
N ALA A 95 -14.25 -0.46 -12.60
CA ALA A 95 -13.93 0.94 -12.30
C ALA A 95 -13.27 1.69 -13.48
N LYS A 96 -12.59 0.98 -14.40
CA LYS A 96 -11.96 1.60 -15.58
C LYS A 96 -12.97 2.27 -16.51
N SER A 97 -14.21 1.80 -16.55
CA SER A 97 -15.28 2.41 -17.38
C SER A 97 -15.65 3.82 -16.91
N ASN A 98 -15.47 4.11 -15.61
CA ASN A 98 -15.84 5.37 -14.98
C ASN A 98 -14.69 6.41 -14.99
N GLN A 99 -13.52 6.07 -15.56
CA GLN A 99 -12.36 6.94 -15.60
C GLN A 99 -12.28 7.72 -16.92
N ASN A 100 -11.94 9.01 -16.82
CA ASN A 100 -11.56 9.80 -18.01
C ASN A 100 -10.19 9.35 -18.56
N ALA A 101 -9.81 9.82 -19.75
CA ALA A 101 -8.57 9.41 -20.43
C ALA A 101 -7.31 9.69 -19.58
N ILE A 102 -7.26 10.84 -18.90
CA ILE A 102 -6.13 11.23 -18.02
C ILE A 102 -6.07 10.28 -16.84
N GLN A 103 -7.20 10.05 -16.14
CA GLN A 103 -7.25 9.13 -14.99
C GLN A 103 -6.85 7.71 -15.38
N ARG A 104 -7.19 7.24 -16.58
CA ARG A 104 -6.75 5.92 -17.08
C ARG A 104 -5.24 5.82 -17.24
N VAL A 105 -4.60 6.84 -17.84
CA VAL A 105 -3.14 6.89 -17.97
C VAL A 105 -2.47 6.91 -16.59
N MET A 106 -3.01 7.70 -15.66
CA MET A 106 -2.50 7.83 -14.31
C MET A 106 -2.59 6.50 -13.54
N THR A 107 -3.78 5.86 -13.58
CA THR A 107 -3.97 4.54 -12.97
C THR A 107 -3.02 3.50 -13.58
N MET A 108 -2.80 3.56 -14.90
CA MET A 108 -1.85 2.69 -15.58
C MET A 108 -0.43 2.86 -15.04
N LEU A 109 0.05 4.08 -14.93
CA LEU A 109 1.38 4.38 -14.38
C LEU A 109 1.49 3.94 -12.93
N ALA A 110 0.50 4.24 -12.09
CA ALA A 110 0.46 3.78 -10.70
C ALA A 110 0.57 2.25 -10.59
N GLU A 111 -0.18 1.50 -11.40
CA GLU A 111 -0.14 0.04 -11.41
C GLU A 111 1.20 -0.54 -11.87
N ILE A 112 1.93 0.18 -12.74
CA ILE A 112 3.28 -0.20 -13.20
C ILE A 112 4.31 0.09 -12.10
N PHE A 113 4.23 1.24 -11.42
CA PHE A 113 5.22 1.63 -10.41
C PHE A 113 5.02 0.95 -9.06
N THR A 114 3.78 0.68 -8.64
CA THR A 114 3.47 0.10 -7.33
C THR A 114 4.29 -1.16 -6.98
N PRO A 115 4.50 -2.14 -7.88
CA PRO A 115 5.32 -3.31 -7.56
C PRO A 115 6.81 -3.01 -7.39
N ILE A 116 7.30 -1.88 -7.92
CA ILE A 116 8.70 -1.47 -7.91
C ILE A 116 9.01 -0.61 -6.67
N ILE A 117 8.00 0.08 -6.11
CA ILE A 117 8.16 0.99 -4.98
C ILE A 117 8.92 0.40 -3.79
N PRO A 118 8.65 -0.84 -3.32
CA PRO A 118 9.42 -1.41 -2.20
C PRO A 118 10.92 -1.45 -2.45
N ALA A 119 11.34 -1.79 -3.68
CA ALA A 119 12.76 -1.81 -4.06
C ALA A 119 13.35 -0.40 -4.13
N LEU A 120 12.60 0.58 -4.66
CA LEU A 120 13.00 1.99 -4.67
C LEU A 120 13.20 2.55 -3.26
N ILE A 121 12.31 2.19 -2.32
CA ILE A 121 12.41 2.59 -0.92
C ILE A 121 13.69 2.04 -0.29
N VAL A 122 13.97 0.74 -0.47
CA VAL A 122 15.17 0.10 0.10
C VAL A 122 16.44 0.69 -0.51
N GLY A 123 16.49 0.83 -1.83
CA GLY A 123 17.61 1.47 -2.52
C GLY A 123 17.84 2.90 -2.05
N GLY A 124 16.77 3.69 -1.95
CA GLY A 124 16.82 5.07 -1.46
C GLY A 124 17.30 5.19 -0.01
N LEU A 125 16.89 4.26 0.89
CA LEU A 125 17.40 4.21 2.27
C LEU A 125 18.91 3.91 2.31
N ILE A 126 19.36 2.96 1.52
CA ILE A 126 20.78 2.62 1.43
C ILE A 126 21.59 3.81 0.90
N LEU A 127 21.12 4.44 -0.17
CA LEU A 127 21.75 5.65 -0.71
C LEU A 127 21.69 6.82 0.27
N GLY A 128 20.59 6.96 1.02
CA GLY A 128 20.46 7.94 2.09
C GLY A 128 21.50 7.73 3.21
N PHE A 129 21.70 6.48 3.64
CA PHE A 129 22.74 6.15 4.63
C PHE A 129 24.15 6.45 4.08
N ARG A 130 24.42 6.11 2.82
CA ARG A 130 25.67 6.50 2.16
C ARG A 130 25.85 8.01 2.10
N ASN A 131 24.78 8.75 1.79
CA ASN A 131 24.80 10.22 1.78
C ASN A 131 25.24 10.81 3.15
N VAL A 132 24.81 10.18 4.26
CA VAL A 132 25.30 10.52 5.60
C VAL A 132 26.79 10.27 5.74
N LEU A 133 27.28 9.10 5.32
CA LEU A 133 28.69 8.72 5.44
C LEU A 133 29.60 9.62 4.60
N GLU A 134 29.16 10.01 3.39
CA GLU A 134 29.93 10.84 2.44
C GLU A 134 29.78 12.34 2.67
N GLY A 135 28.63 12.79 3.22
CA GLY A 135 28.30 14.21 3.28
C GLY A 135 28.51 14.85 4.65
N VAL A 136 28.47 14.07 5.74
CA VAL A 136 28.60 14.64 7.08
C VAL A 136 30.06 14.90 7.43
N GLN A 137 30.41 16.18 7.44
CA GLN A 137 31.72 16.64 7.88
C GLN A 137 31.78 16.71 9.41
N MET A 138 32.90 16.30 9.99
CA MET A 138 33.08 16.23 11.44
C MET A 138 34.42 16.84 11.86
N GLU A 139 34.40 17.89 12.69
CA GLU A 139 35.60 18.61 13.14
C GLU A 139 36.64 17.67 13.79
N TRP A 140 36.15 16.70 14.59
CA TRP A 140 37.02 15.74 15.29
C TRP A 140 37.77 14.75 14.35
N LEU A 141 37.40 14.67 13.07
CA LEU A 141 38.10 13.92 12.04
C LEU A 141 39.24 14.69 11.38
N GLY A 142 39.43 15.96 11.78
CA GLY A 142 40.45 16.86 11.22
C GLY A 142 40.00 17.55 9.96
N GLN A 143 40.73 18.61 9.59
CA GLN A 143 40.46 19.41 8.41
C GLN A 143 40.83 18.64 7.11
N ALA A 144 40.00 18.75 6.10
CA ALA A 144 40.25 18.13 4.80
C ALA A 144 41.49 18.73 4.12
N MET A 145 42.27 17.87 3.49
CA MET A 145 43.47 18.26 2.74
C MET A 145 43.33 17.84 1.27
N LYS A 146 43.72 18.72 0.37
CA LYS A 146 43.81 18.43 -1.06
C LYS A 146 45.20 18.88 -1.55
N ASP A 147 45.93 17.97 -2.15
CA ASP A 147 47.30 18.24 -2.67
C ASP A 147 48.28 18.82 -1.62
N GLY A 148 48.08 18.38 -0.33
CA GLY A 148 48.92 18.86 0.78
C GLY A 148 48.51 20.23 1.35
N GLN A 149 47.43 20.82 0.88
CA GLN A 149 46.91 22.09 1.39
C GLN A 149 45.56 21.89 2.10
N LEU A 150 45.33 22.69 3.14
CA LEU A 150 44.05 22.71 3.85
C LEU A 150 42.94 23.25 2.95
N VAL A 151 41.79 22.61 2.98
CA VAL A 151 40.62 22.98 2.16
C VAL A 151 39.72 23.93 2.94
N PHE A 152 39.28 24.98 2.28
CA PHE A 152 38.30 25.97 2.78
C PHE A 152 37.13 26.03 1.79
N ASP A 153 35.95 26.34 2.28
CA ASP A 153 34.76 26.59 1.48
C ASP A 153 34.83 27.99 0.79
N ALA A 154 33.78 28.32 0.03
CA ALA A 154 33.71 29.61 -0.68
C ALA A 154 33.65 30.82 0.26
N ASP A 155 33.24 30.62 1.51
CA ASP A 155 33.11 31.65 2.55
C ASP A 155 34.37 31.71 3.45
N GLY A 156 35.39 30.88 3.18
CA GLY A 156 36.64 30.80 3.91
C GLY A 156 36.59 29.98 5.20
N ASN A 157 35.54 29.19 5.43
CA ASN A 157 35.45 28.29 6.57
C ASN A 157 36.22 26.97 6.30
N PRO A 158 36.81 26.32 7.34
CA PRO A 158 37.49 25.05 7.17
C PRO A 158 36.52 23.98 6.75
N VAL A 159 36.88 23.19 5.72
CA VAL A 159 36.17 21.99 5.32
C VAL A 159 36.73 20.82 6.13
N TRP A 160 35.84 20.11 6.85
CA TRP A 160 36.22 18.97 7.68
C TRP A 160 36.10 17.64 6.93
N ASN A 161 36.89 16.66 7.33
CA ASN A 161 36.80 15.32 6.76
C ASN A 161 35.47 14.63 7.10
N THR A 162 35.03 13.79 6.18
CA THR A 162 33.94 12.82 6.42
C THR A 162 34.53 11.49 6.89
N ILE A 163 33.68 10.64 7.47
CA ILE A 163 34.13 9.35 8.01
C ILE A 163 34.70 8.44 6.92
N VAL A 164 34.20 8.51 5.69
CA VAL A 164 34.69 7.70 4.57
C VAL A 164 36.07 8.14 4.06
N GLN A 165 36.44 9.40 4.29
CA GLN A 165 37.74 9.93 3.87
C GLN A 165 38.88 9.48 4.80
N VAL A 166 38.59 9.27 6.08
CA VAL A 166 39.62 8.93 7.09
C VAL A 166 39.59 7.48 7.54
N SER A 167 38.50 6.75 7.34
CA SER A 167 38.35 5.37 7.80
C SER A 167 38.30 4.38 6.63
N PRO A 168 39.31 3.52 6.45
CA PRO A 168 39.25 2.47 5.41
C PRO A 168 38.07 1.52 5.56
N PHE A 169 37.64 1.24 6.81
CA PHE A 169 36.47 0.41 7.08
C PHE A 169 35.20 1.05 6.54
N TRP A 170 34.92 2.31 6.90
CA TRP A 170 33.72 3.01 6.45
C TRP A 170 33.75 3.30 4.95
N ASN A 171 34.94 3.52 4.39
CA ASN A 171 35.13 3.62 2.94
C ASN A 171 34.72 2.29 2.27
N GLY A 172 35.20 1.15 2.78
CA GLY A 172 34.80 -0.18 2.30
C GLY A 172 33.28 -0.43 2.41
N VAL A 173 32.68 -0.09 3.55
CA VAL A 173 31.23 -0.17 3.74
C VAL A 173 30.48 0.68 2.72
N ASN A 174 30.93 1.92 2.51
CA ASN A 174 30.32 2.84 1.56
C ASN A 174 30.38 2.30 0.12
N HIS A 175 31.54 1.78 -0.30
CA HIS A 175 31.67 1.14 -1.62
C HIS A 175 30.80 -0.12 -1.76
N PHE A 176 30.71 -0.95 -0.72
CA PHE A 176 29.83 -2.13 -0.73
C PHE A 176 28.35 -1.74 -0.86
N LEU A 177 27.91 -0.75 -0.10
CA LEU A 177 26.52 -0.27 -0.10
C LEU A 177 26.13 0.43 -1.42
N TRP A 178 27.11 0.89 -2.20
CA TRP A 178 26.84 1.41 -3.55
C TRP A 178 26.16 0.38 -4.44
N LEU A 179 26.63 -0.87 -4.40
CA LEU A 179 26.07 -1.94 -5.23
C LEU A 179 24.55 -2.15 -5.03
N PRO A 180 24.03 -2.45 -3.82
CA PRO A 180 22.59 -2.63 -3.61
C PRO A 180 21.82 -1.29 -3.68
N GLY A 181 22.42 -0.18 -3.30
CA GLY A 181 21.77 1.13 -3.31
C GLY A 181 21.49 1.63 -4.72
N GLU A 182 22.44 1.49 -5.63
CA GLU A 182 22.27 1.94 -7.01
C GLU A 182 21.49 0.96 -7.88
N ALA A 183 21.55 -0.34 -7.56
CA ALA A 183 21.06 -1.41 -8.44
C ALA A 183 19.64 -1.17 -8.96
N ILE A 184 18.69 -0.79 -8.08
CA ILE A 184 17.30 -0.57 -8.49
C ILE A 184 17.15 0.65 -9.39
N PHE A 185 17.93 1.71 -9.16
CA PHE A 185 17.86 2.93 -9.96
C PHE A 185 18.51 2.73 -11.32
N HIS A 186 19.71 2.17 -11.34
CA HIS A 186 20.43 1.89 -12.59
C HIS A 186 19.65 0.91 -13.49
N PHE A 187 19.15 -0.18 -12.91
CA PHE A 187 18.38 -1.21 -13.60
C PHE A 187 16.86 -0.98 -13.57
N LEU A 188 16.40 0.24 -13.28
CA LEU A 188 14.97 0.59 -13.25
C LEU A 188 14.22 0.19 -14.52
N PRO A 189 14.79 0.29 -15.76
CA PRO A 189 14.15 -0.20 -16.96
C PRO A 189 13.74 -1.67 -16.91
N VAL A 190 14.52 -2.53 -16.22
CA VAL A 190 14.19 -3.96 -16.05
C VAL A 190 12.93 -4.12 -15.19
N GLY A 191 12.84 -3.36 -14.10
CA GLY A 191 11.66 -3.35 -13.23
C GLY A 191 10.42 -2.84 -13.97
N ILE A 192 10.56 -1.79 -14.78
CA ILE A 192 9.45 -1.20 -15.55
C ILE A 192 8.94 -2.17 -16.62
N THR A 193 9.82 -2.73 -17.47
CA THR A 193 9.42 -3.65 -18.54
C THR A 193 8.82 -4.93 -17.98
N TRP A 194 9.35 -5.46 -16.87
CA TRP A 194 8.73 -6.56 -16.13
C TRP A 194 7.32 -6.22 -15.64
N SER A 195 7.16 -5.06 -15.02
CA SER A 195 5.88 -4.64 -14.45
C SER A 195 4.84 -4.35 -15.53
N VAL A 196 5.26 -3.79 -16.68
CA VAL A 196 4.39 -3.62 -17.86
C VAL A 196 3.90 -4.97 -18.38
N SER A 197 4.82 -5.94 -18.58
CA SER A 197 4.46 -7.29 -19.02
C SER A 197 3.49 -7.98 -18.05
N ARG A 198 3.75 -7.87 -16.74
CA ARG A 198 2.86 -8.36 -15.69
C ARG A 198 1.47 -7.73 -15.77
N LYS A 199 1.39 -6.41 -15.93
CA LYS A 199 0.12 -5.68 -16.03
C LYS A 199 -0.67 -6.04 -17.28
N MET A 200 0.03 -6.23 -18.40
CA MET A 200 -0.57 -6.57 -19.70
C MET A 200 -0.93 -8.07 -19.83
N GLY A 201 -0.59 -8.90 -18.82
CA GLY A 201 -0.83 -10.35 -18.86
C GLY A 201 0.04 -11.07 -19.87
N THR A 202 1.22 -10.54 -20.19
CA THR A 202 2.19 -11.10 -21.13
C THR A 202 3.36 -11.77 -20.40
N SER A 203 4.33 -12.32 -21.13
CA SER A 203 5.44 -13.05 -20.58
C SER A 203 6.39 -12.15 -19.80
N GLN A 204 6.35 -12.23 -18.48
CA GLN A 204 7.16 -11.39 -17.59
C GLN A 204 8.66 -11.58 -17.84
N ILE A 205 9.09 -12.78 -18.14
CA ILE A 205 10.51 -13.07 -18.42
C ILE A 205 10.99 -12.33 -19.68
N LEU A 206 10.14 -12.19 -20.71
CA LEU A 206 10.50 -11.42 -21.90
C LEU A 206 10.60 -9.92 -21.58
N GLY A 207 9.76 -9.42 -20.65
CA GLY A 207 9.90 -8.07 -20.11
C GLY A 207 11.23 -7.86 -19.41
N ILE A 208 11.66 -8.81 -18.56
CA ILE A 208 12.98 -8.77 -17.90
C ILE A 208 14.10 -8.75 -18.94
N VAL A 209 14.07 -9.65 -19.93
CA VAL A 209 15.12 -9.73 -20.98
C VAL A 209 15.17 -8.43 -21.79
N LEU A 210 14.02 -7.87 -22.19
CA LEU A 210 13.97 -6.56 -22.85
C LEU A 210 14.65 -5.48 -22.01
N GLY A 211 14.28 -5.39 -20.73
CA GLY A 211 14.88 -4.41 -19.81
C GLY A 211 16.39 -4.57 -19.65
N ILE A 212 16.89 -5.80 -19.56
CA ILE A 212 18.33 -6.09 -19.55
C ILE A 212 19.00 -5.61 -20.86
N CYS A 213 18.36 -5.81 -22.01
CA CYS A 213 18.86 -5.28 -23.28
C CYS A 213 18.97 -3.76 -23.28
N LEU A 214 18.02 -3.05 -22.63
CA LEU A 214 18.03 -1.58 -22.54
C LEU A 214 19.15 -1.02 -21.66
N VAL A 215 19.67 -1.80 -20.71
CA VAL A 215 20.73 -1.36 -19.77
C VAL A 215 22.01 -2.17 -19.91
N SER A 216 22.15 -2.90 -21.01
CA SER A 216 23.32 -3.75 -21.27
C SER A 216 24.64 -2.96 -21.20
N PRO A 217 25.71 -3.51 -20.59
CA PRO A 217 27.03 -2.89 -20.59
C PRO A 217 27.68 -2.76 -21.99
N GLN A 218 27.08 -3.38 -23.01
CA GLN A 218 27.49 -3.20 -24.42
C GLN A 218 27.06 -1.85 -25.01
N LEU A 219 26.22 -1.09 -24.29
CA LEU A 219 25.70 0.20 -24.68
C LEU A 219 26.46 1.33 -23.97
N LEU A 220 26.53 2.50 -24.58
CA LEU A 220 26.99 3.71 -23.90
C LEU A 220 26.05 4.00 -22.74
N ASN A 221 26.60 4.05 -21.52
CA ASN A 221 25.81 4.30 -20.33
C ASN A 221 25.05 5.62 -20.43
N ALA A 222 23.77 5.64 -20.06
CA ALA A 222 22.92 6.82 -20.10
C ALA A 222 23.53 8.05 -19.40
N TYR A 223 24.20 7.83 -18.26
CA TYR A 223 24.87 8.90 -17.50
C TYR A 223 26.11 9.48 -18.20
N ALA A 224 26.70 8.73 -19.14
CA ALA A 224 27.87 9.20 -19.91
C ALA A 224 27.46 9.94 -21.19
N VAL A 225 26.21 9.77 -21.67
CA VAL A 225 25.75 10.38 -22.92
C VAL A 225 25.92 11.91 -22.94
N PRO A 226 25.58 12.70 -21.89
CA PRO A 226 25.73 14.14 -21.91
C PRO A 226 27.19 14.62 -22.02
N GLY A 227 28.14 13.81 -21.58
CA GLY A 227 29.60 14.11 -21.64
C GLY A 227 30.30 13.56 -22.87
N THR A 228 29.59 12.84 -23.76
CA THR A 228 30.17 12.22 -24.96
C THR A 228 29.74 13.00 -26.21
N ASP A 229 30.71 13.44 -27.01
CA ASP A 229 30.40 14.19 -28.23
C ASP A 229 29.77 13.29 -29.32
N ALA A 230 29.02 13.93 -30.22
CA ALA A 230 28.29 13.20 -31.27
C ALA A 230 29.19 12.42 -32.23
N ALA A 231 30.44 12.88 -32.46
CA ALA A 231 31.37 12.17 -33.36
C ALA A 231 31.85 10.87 -32.69
N THR A 232 32.19 10.89 -31.43
CA THR A 232 32.52 9.70 -30.63
C THR A 232 31.34 8.71 -30.52
N ILE A 233 30.10 9.23 -30.37
CA ILE A 233 28.91 8.36 -30.39
C ILE A 233 28.77 7.67 -31.77
N ALA A 234 28.98 8.41 -32.86
CA ALA A 234 28.86 7.88 -34.19
C ALA A 234 29.97 6.87 -34.55
N SER A 235 31.22 7.06 -34.07
CA SER A 235 32.34 6.15 -34.36
C SER A 235 32.36 4.92 -33.46
N ASP A 236 32.28 5.12 -32.14
CA ASP A 236 32.58 4.08 -31.15
C ASP A 236 31.35 3.42 -30.58
N TRP A 237 30.22 4.14 -30.57
CA TRP A 237 28.97 3.73 -29.92
C TRP A 237 27.81 3.65 -30.92
N SER A 238 28.04 3.03 -32.09
CA SER A 238 26.98 2.76 -33.08
C SER A 238 27.09 1.38 -33.67
N TRP A 239 25.94 0.83 -34.08
CA TRP A 239 25.84 -0.33 -34.97
C TRP A 239 25.79 0.18 -36.39
N ASN A 240 26.79 -0.11 -37.19
CA ASN A 240 26.86 0.27 -38.60
C ASN A 240 26.36 -0.85 -39.50
N PHE A 241 25.27 -0.60 -40.22
CA PHE A 241 24.67 -1.53 -41.17
C PHE A 241 25.01 -1.16 -42.64
N GLY A 242 26.00 -0.31 -42.86
CA GLY A 242 26.43 0.17 -44.16
C GLY A 242 25.58 1.33 -44.68
N ALA A 243 24.27 1.14 -44.92
CA ALA A 243 23.36 2.20 -45.38
C ALA A 243 22.88 3.13 -44.29
N PHE A 244 22.91 2.68 -43.03
CA PHE A 244 22.48 3.47 -41.86
C PHE A 244 23.21 2.99 -40.61
N SER A 245 23.24 3.80 -39.58
CA SER A 245 23.76 3.44 -38.26
C SER A 245 22.73 3.69 -37.17
N ILE A 246 22.78 2.92 -36.10
CA ILE A 246 21.92 3.06 -34.93
C ILE A 246 22.84 3.28 -33.73
N ALA A 247 22.63 4.36 -32.98
CA ALA A 247 23.42 4.65 -31.80
C ALA A 247 23.17 3.59 -30.71
N ARG A 248 24.27 3.08 -30.10
CA ARG A 248 24.24 2.12 -29.00
C ARG A 248 24.12 2.85 -27.66
N ILE A 249 22.98 3.48 -27.41
CA ILE A 249 22.71 4.23 -26.20
C ILE A 249 21.95 3.34 -25.22
N GLY A 250 22.42 3.29 -23.98
CA GLY A 250 21.73 2.65 -22.86
C GLY A 250 20.68 3.57 -22.26
N TYR A 251 19.71 2.94 -21.60
CA TYR A 251 18.58 3.65 -20.98
C TYR A 251 18.56 3.46 -19.46
N GLN A 252 19.74 3.41 -18.81
CA GLN A 252 19.87 3.32 -17.36
C GLN A 252 19.07 4.47 -16.68
N ALA A 253 18.29 4.13 -15.67
CA ALA A 253 17.38 5.04 -14.95
C ALA A 253 16.27 5.70 -15.79
N GLN A 254 16.20 5.45 -17.09
CA GLN A 254 15.24 6.09 -17.99
C GLN A 254 13.87 5.40 -17.93
N VAL A 255 12.85 6.15 -17.50
CA VAL A 255 11.49 5.64 -17.26
C VAL A 255 10.70 5.50 -18.56
N ILE A 256 10.64 6.59 -19.34
CA ILE A 256 9.75 6.68 -20.52
C ILE A 256 10.17 5.74 -21.64
N PRO A 257 11.48 5.63 -21.99
CA PRO A 257 11.95 4.63 -22.95
C PRO A 257 11.57 3.21 -22.57
N ALA A 258 11.77 2.85 -21.27
CA ALA A 258 11.44 1.52 -20.77
C ALA A 258 9.93 1.22 -20.81
N LEU A 259 9.11 2.21 -20.48
CA LEU A 259 7.65 2.11 -20.54
C LEU A 259 7.17 1.85 -21.97
N LEU A 260 7.64 2.66 -22.93
CA LEU A 260 7.28 2.54 -24.35
C LEU A 260 7.74 1.19 -24.93
N ALA A 261 8.96 0.78 -24.62
CA ALA A 261 9.51 -0.51 -25.07
C ALA A 261 8.72 -1.69 -24.48
N GLY A 262 8.40 -1.66 -23.18
CA GLY A 262 7.60 -2.68 -22.51
C GLY A 262 6.17 -2.80 -23.08
N LEU A 263 5.53 -1.68 -23.38
CA LEU A 263 4.22 -1.66 -24.06
C LEU A 263 4.32 -2.26 -25.45
N ALA A 264 5.33 -1.88 -26.23
CA ALA A 264 5.55 -2.43 -27.58
C ALA A 264 5.72 -3.95 -27.54
N LEU A 265 6.57 -4.47 -26.62
CA LEU A 265 6.75 -5.90 -26.43
C LEU A 265 5.41 -6.58 -26.12
N SER A 266 4.65 -6.03 -25.17
CA SER A 266 3.38 -6.62 -24.75
C SER A 266 2.35 -6.63 -25.86
N TYR A 267 2.22 -5.56 -26.63
CA TYR A 267 1.29 -5.54 -27.79
C TYR A 267 1.73 -6.48 -28.91
N LEU A 268 3.02 -6.60 -29.20
CA LEU A 268 3.55 -7.56 -30.15
C LEU A 268 3.25 -9.00 -29.72
N GLU A 269 3.47 -9.31 -28.43
CA GLU A 269 3.20 -10.64 -27.90
C GLU A 269 1.69 -10.98 -27.96
N ILE A 270 0.80 -10.06 -27.57
CA ILE A 270 -0.65 -10.23 -27.67
C ILE A 270 -1.07 -10.44 -29.11
N PHE A 271 -0.47 -9.72 -30.06
CA PHE A 271 -0.75 -9.86 -31.48
C PHE A 271 -0.30 -11.24 -32.00
N TRP A 272 0.95 -11.63 -31.75
CA TRP A 272 1.48 -12.88 -32.27
C TRP A 272 0.82 -14.11 -31.63
N ARG A 273 0.42 -14.06 -30.39
CA ARG A 273 -0.39 -15.14 -29.76
C ARG A 273 -1.70 -15.40 -30.47
N LYS A 274 -2.28 -14.42 -31.16
CA LYS A 274 -3.51 -14.60 -31.94
C LYS A 274 -3.28 -15.15 -33.34
N VAL A 275 -2.09 -14.93 -33.91
CA VAL A 275 -1.78 -15.24 -35.32
C VAL A 275 -1.01 -16.56 -35.43
N ILE A 276 -0.12 -16.86 -34.50
CA ILE A 276 0.75 -18.03 -34.57
C ILE A 276 0.00 -19.28 -34.07
N PRO A 277 0.00 -20.38 -34.85
CA PRO A 277 -0.59 -21.65 -34.44
C PRO A 277 0.06 -22.19 -33.14
N GLU A 278 -0.77 -22.81 -32.28
CA GLU A 278 -0.38 -23.27 -30.96
C GLU A 278 0.83 -24.19 -30.95
N VAL A 279 0.94 -25.08 -31.96
CA VAL A 279 2.03 -26.06 -32.11
C VAL A 279 3.43 -25.40 -32.14
N VAL A 280 3.56 -24.20 -32.72
CA VAL A 280 4.83 -23.48 -32.85
C VAL A 280 4.90 -22.20 -32.01
N SER A 281 3.84 -21.90 -31.28
CA SER A 281 3.66 -20.68 -30.51
C SER A 281 4.78 -20.48 -29.49
N MET A 282 5.22 -21.54 -28.82
CA MET A 282 6.25 -21.50 -27.77
C MET A 282 7.61 -20.93 -28.28
N ILE A 283 7.89 -21.08 -29.57
CA ILE A 283 9.15 -20.62 -30.19
C ILE A 283 8.95 -19.27 -30.88
N PHE A 284 7.93 -19.20 -31.75
CA PHE A 284 7.78 -18.05 -32.63
C PHE A 284 7.18 -16.83 -31.95
N VAL A 285 6.28 -16.99 -30.98
CA VAL A 285 5.69 -15.83 -30.27
C VAL A 285 6.77 -15.04 -29.50
N PRO A 286 7.60 -15.64 -28.64
CA PRO A 286 8.69 -14.93 -27.98
C PRO A 286 9.68 -14.28 -28.96
N PHE A 287 10.09 -15.00 -29.98
CA PHE A 287 11.05 -14.50 -30.98
C PHE A 287 10.53 -13.29 -31.75
N LEU A 288 9.31 -13.40 -32.31
CA LEU A 288 8.68 -12.33 -33.09
C LEU A 288 8.18 -11.17 -32.25
N SER A 289 8.13 -11.32 -30.92
CA SER A 289 7.77 -10.25 -30.00
C SER A 289 9.01 -9.52 -29.48
N LEU A 290 10.00 -10.27 -28.96
CA LEU A 290 11.16 -9.69 -28.30
C LEU A 290 12.12 -9.00 -29.27
N LEU A 291 12.48 -9.67 -30.37
CA LEU A 291 13.46 -9.11 -31.32
C LEU A 291 12.97 -7.81 -31.96
N PRO A 292 11.72 -7.72 -32.52
CA PRO A 292 11.19 -6.46 -33.02
C PRO A 292 11.05 -5.40 -31.92
N ALA A 293 10.68 -5.78 -30.68
CA ALA A 293 10.60 -4.84 -29.57
C ALA A 293 11.95 -4.20 -29.24
N ILE A 294 13.04 -4.98 -29.23
CA ILE A 294 14.41 -4.47 -29.03
C ILE A 294 14.80 -3.53 -30.19
N ILE A 295 14.53 -3.90 -31.43
CA ILE A 295 14.81 -3.04 -32.59
C ILE A 295 14.05 -1.71 -32.46
N LEU A 296 12.74 -1.75 -32.21
CA LEU A 296 11.92 -0.56 -32.02
C LEU A 296 12.40 0.28 -30.83
N ALA A 297 12.82 -0.36 -29.74
CA ALA A 297 13.33 0.34 -28.56
C ALA A 297 14.60 1.16 -28.86
N HIS A 298 15.54 0.64 -29.63
CA HIS A 298 16.77 1.37 -29.94
C HIS A 298 16.66 2.32 -31.15
N THR A 299 15.72 2.08 -32.07
CA THR A 299 15.59 2.91 -33.28
C THR A 299 14.58 4.03 -33.16
N VAL A 300 13.48 3.81 -32.47
CA VAL A 300 12.32 4.73 -32.47
C VAL A 300 11.87 5.09 -31.04
N LEU A 301 11.46 4.10 -30.27
CA LEU A 301 10.75 4.32 -29.00
C LEU A 301 11.69 4.87 -27.92
N GLY A 302 12.90 4.41 -27.87
CA GLY A 302 13.93 4.88 -26.93
C GLY A 302 14.29 6.35 -27.18
N PRO A 303 14.70 6.76 -28.40
CA PRO A 303 14.95 8.15 -28.72
C PRO A 303 13.75 9.08 -28.47
N ILE A 304 12.53 8.66 -28.84
CA ILE A 304 11.30 9.40 -28.55
C ILE A 304 11.10 9.52 -27.03
N GLY A 305 11.20 8.41 -26.30
CA GLY A 305 11.05 8.39 -24.85
C GLY A 305 12.09 9.25 -24.14
N TRP A 306 13.34 9.23 -24.62
CA TRP A 306 14.41 10.09 -24.14
C TRP A 306 14.08 11.57 -24.31
N THR A 307 13.65 11.96 -25.52
CA THR A 307 13.27 13.35 -25.83
C THR A 307 12.11 13.82 -24.96
N ILE A 308 11.08 12.97 -24.76
CA ILE A 308 9.94 13.31 -23.88
C ILE A 308 10.42 13.44 -22.44
N GLY A 309 11.29 12.52 -21.97
CA GLY A 309 11.86 12.56 -20.63
C GLY A 309 12.63 13.85 -20.38
N GLN A 310 13.53 14.22 -21.28
CA GLN A 310 14.31 15.47 -21.22
C GLN A 310 13.42 16.70 -21.25
N TRP A 311 12.39 16.72 -22.11
CA TRP A 311 11.44 17.84 -22.13
C TRP A 311 10.73 17.99 -20.79
N LEU A 312 10.23 16.86 -20.25
CA LEU A 312 9.56 16.87 -18.93
C LEU A 312 10.48 17.36 -17.82
N SER A 313 11.72 16.84 -17.77
CA SER A 313 12.74 17.29 -16.81
C SER A 313 13.03 18.77 -16.96
N THR A 314 13.18 19.26 -18.19
CA THR A 314 13.43 20.68 -18.47
C THR A 314 12.29 21.57 -17.99
N VAL A 315 11.04 21.20 -18.24
CA VAL A 315 9.86 21.96 -17.78
C VAL A 315 9.79 22.03 -16.26
N VAL A 316 9.99 20.88 -15.59
CA VAL A 316 9.97 20.82 -14.12
C VAL A 316 11.15 21.57 -13.53
N LEU A 317 12.36 21.41 -14.09
CA LEU A 317 13.55 22.12 -13.65
C LEU A 317 13.41 23.63 -13.82
N ALA A 318 12.81 24.09 -14.92
CA ALA A 318 12.49 25.51 -15.13
C ALA A 318 11.51 26.02 -14.06
N GLY A 319 10.53 25.22 -13.66
CA GLY A 319 9.67 25.53 -12.52
C GLY A 319 10.42 25.62 -11.20
N LEU A 320 11.36 24.70 -10.96
CA LEU A 320 12.15 24.66 -9.72
C LEU A 320 13.24 25.73 -9.62
N THR A 321 13.80 26.19 -10.75
CA THR A 321 14.97 27.11 -10.78
C THR A 321 14.67 28.45 -11.42
N GLY A 322 13.55 28.58 -12.11
CA GLY A 322 13.16 29.80 -12.84
C GLY A 322 12.77 30.96 -11.92
N PRO A 323 12.46 32.14 -12.52
CA PRO A 323 12.10 33.33 -11.75
C PRO A 323 10.86 33.19 -10.88
N LEU A 324 9.97 32.27 -11.24
CA LEU A 324 8.74 31.98 -10.50
C LEU A 324 8.85 30.68 -9.63
N LYS A 325 10.07 30.24 -9.31
CA LYS A 325 10.28 29.02 -8.51
C LYS A 325 9.52 29.02 -7.18
N TRP A 326 9.44 30.17 -6.53
CA TRP A 326 8.69 30.35 -5.29
C TRP A 326 7.20 30.01 -5.44
N LEU A 327 6.59 30.44 -6.58
CA LEU A 327 5.20 30.11 -6.89
C LEU A 327 5.05 28.62 -7.21
N PHE A 328 5.97 28.05 -7.99
CA PHE A 328 5.98 26.61 -8.28
C PHE A 328 6.04 25.78 -7.00
N GLY A 329 6.98 26.10 -6.09
CA GLY A 329 7.12 25.37 -4.82
C GLY A 329 5.90 25.52 -3.92
N ALA A 330 5.32 26.72 -3.84
CA ALA A 330 4.11 26.95 -3.06
C ALA A 330 2.89 26.17 -3.62
N VAL A 331 2.69 26.23 -4.93
CA VAL A 331 1.57 25.55 -5.61
C VAL A 331 1.76 24.03 -5.55
N PHE A 332 2.94 23.52 -5.84
CA PHE A 332 3.23 22.09 -5.77
C PHE A 332 3.03 21.55 -4.34
N GLY A 333 3.58 22.24 -3.34
CA GLY A 333 3.40 21.90 -1.94
C GLY A 333 1.93 21.87 -1.53
N ALA A 334 1.13 22.86 -1.92
CA ALA A 334 -0.29 22.90 -1.65
C ALA A 334 -1.06 21.75 -2.32
N LEU A 335 -0.75 21.44 -3.59
CA LEU A 335 -1.51 20.50 -4.41
C LEU A 335 -1.06 19.05 -4.29
N TYR A 336 0.07 18.76 -3.64
CA TYR A 336 0.56 17.39 -3.53
C TYR A 336 -0.42 16.48 -2.78
N ALA A 337 -1.01 16.93 -1.67
CA ALA A 337 -2.02 16.15 -0.96
C ALA A 337 -3.30 15.90 -1.80
N PRO A 338 -3.87 16.87 -2.52
CA PRO A 338 -4.86 16.61 -3.58
C PRO A 338 -4.41 15.56 -4.62
N PHE A 339 -3.14 15.56 -5.05
CA PHE A 339 -2.62 14.54 -5.95
C PHE A 339 -2.62 13.14 -5.31
N VAL A 340 -2.33 13.04 -4.01
CA VAL A 340 -2.43 11.77 -3.28
C VAL A 340 -3.86 11.27 -3.27
N ILE A 341 -4.85 12.12 -2.99
CA ILE A 341 -6.27 11.75 -2.99
C ILE A 341 -6.71 11.20 -4.34
N THR A 342 -6.26 11.79 -5.43
CA THR A 342 -6.60 11.37 -6.79
C THR A 342 -5.74 10.21 -7.31
N GLY A 343 -4.69 9.80 -6.57
CA GLY A 343 -3.71 8.81 -7.00
C GLY A 343 -2.67 9.32 -7.99
N LEU A 344 -2.68 10.61 -8.31
CA LEU A 344 -1.78 11.24 -9.28
C LEU A 344 -0.33 11.32 -8.77
N HIS A 345 -0.12 11.29 -7.46
CA HIS A 345 1.19 11.38 -6.82
C HIS A 345 2.18 10.28 -7.26
N HIS A 346 1.70 9.12 -7.73
CA HIS A 346 2.60 8.08 -8.24
C HIS A 346 3.38 8.49 -9.50
N MET A 347 2.91 9.52 -10.22
CA MET A 347 3.66 10.06 -11.35
C MET A 347 4.89 10.85 -10.94
N THR A 348 4.84 11.50 -9.78
CA THR A 348 5.99 12.30 -9.32
C THR A 348 7.22 11.44 -9.13
N ASN A 349 7.06 10.16 -8.76
CA ASN A 349 8.17 9.22 -8.64
C ASN A 349 8.91 9.02 -9.99
N ALA A 350 8.17 8.97 -11.10
CA ALA A 350 8.76 8.87 -12.42
C ALA A 350 9.51 10.16 -12.80
N ILE A 351 8.95 11.32 -12.46
CA ILE A 351 9.57 12.62 -12.69
C ILE A 351 10.81 12.78 -11.82
N ASP A 352 10.72 12.46 -10.53
CA ASP A 352 11.87 12.51 -9.60
C ASP A 352 13.02 11.64 -10.09
N THR A 353 12.73 10.40 -10.51
CA THR A 353 13.74 9.47 -11.02
C THR A 353 14.40 10.03 -12.29
N GLN A 354 13.61 10.64 -13.18
CA GLN A 354 14.13 11.26 -14.39
C GLN A 354 15.01 12.48 -14.08
N LEU A 355 14.58 13.36 -13.13
CA LEU A 355 15.39 14.50 -12.69
C LEU A 355 16.71 14.06 -12.07
N ILE A 356 16.69 13.00 -11.26
CA ILE A 356 17.92 12.44 -10.67
C ILE A 356 18.86 11.93 -11.76
N ALA A 357 18.33 11.24 -12.78
CA ALA A 357 19.11 10.74 -13.89
C ALA A 357 19.73 11.86 -14.73
N ASP A 358 18.98 12.94 -15.00
CA ASP A 358 19.38 14.03 -15.88
C ASP A 358 20.25 15.10 -15.18
N ALA A 359 19.94 15.42 -13.91
CA ALA A 359 20.52 16.51 -13.16
C ALA A 359 21.29 16.10 -11.89
N GLY A 360 21.38 14.80 -11.60
CA GLY A 360 22.04 14.26 -10.40
C GLY A 360 21.33 14.57 -9.10
N GLY A 361 20.06 14.96 -9.15
CA GLY A 361 19.22 15.23 -7.98
C GLY A 361 17.86 15.79 -8.35
N THR A 362 16.94 15.78 -7.39
CA THR A 362 15.59 16.29 -7.58
C THR A 362 15.20 17.31 -6.51
N GLY A 363 14.51 18.38 -6.92
CA GLY A 363 13.88 19.35 -6.01
C GLY A 363 12.41 19.04 -5.70
N LEU A 364 11.79 18.02 -6.34
CA LEU A 364 10.41 17.65 -6.06
C LEU A 364 10.31 16.79 -4.79
N TRP A 365 11.17 15.80 -4.63
CA TRP A 365 11.17 14.89 -3.48
C TRP A 365 11.21 15.58 -2.11
N PRO A 366 12.03 16.64 -1.90
CA PRO A 366 11.98 17.41 -0.66
C PRO A 366 10.59 17.96 -0.35
N MET A 367 9.88 18.50 -1.35
CA MET A 367 8.53 19.04 -1.17
C MET A 367 7.49 17.94 -0.89
N ILE A 368 7.68 16.75 -1.46
CA ILE A 368 6.85 15.56 -1.19
C ILE A 368 6.99 15.15 0.28
N ALA A 369 8.23 15.02 0.76
CA ALA A 369 8.50 14.67 2.15
C ALA A 369 7.91 15.70 3.12
N LEU A 370 8.04 17.00 2.82
CA LEU A 370 7.48 18.11 3.60
C LEU A 370 5.94 18.08 3.60
N SER A 371 5.31 17.71 2.49
CA SER A 371 3.85 17.56 2.43
C SER A 371 3.37 16.41 3.32
N ASN A 372 4.08 15.27 3.32
CA ASN A 372 3.76 14.15 4.20
C ASN A 372 3.83 14.56 5.68
N ILE A 373 4.86 15.31 6.06
CA ILE A 373 5.03 15.88 7.40
C ILE A 373 3.86 16.81 7.74
N ALA A 374 3.49 17.71 6.84
CA ALA A 374 2.41 18.66 7.05
C ALA A 374 1.05 17.97 7.26
N GLN A 375 0.76 16.93 6.47
CA GLN A 375 -0.46 16.13 6.63
C GLN A 375 -0.50 15.42 8.00
N GLY A 376 0.61 14.80 8.40
CA GLY A 376 0.75 14.17 9.70
C GLY A 376 0.62 15.16 10.86
N SER A 377 1.18 16.35 10.72
CA SER A 377 1.17 17.40 11.77
C SER A 377 -0.22 17.99 11.99
N ALA A 378 -1.01 18.17 10.93
CA ALA A 378 -2.41 18.57 11.05
C ALA A 378 -3.24 17.52 11.79
N VAL A 379 -3.03 16.22 11.48
CA VAL A 379 -3.69 15.11 12.18
C VAL A 379 -3.21 15.01 13.63
N PHE A 380 -1.95 15.24 13.89
CA PHE A 380 -1.42 15.26 15.27
C PHE A 380 -2.05 16.37 16.12
N ALA A 381 -2.20 17.57 15.57
CA ALA A 381 -2.93 18.64 16.23
C ALA A 381 -4.40 18.26 16.50
N TYR A 382 -5.05 17.62 15.52
CA TYR A 382 -6.42 17.09 15.70
C TYR A 382 -6.46 16.06 16.82
N PHE A 383 -5.53 15.12 16.88
CA PHE A 383 -5.39 14.13 17.95
C PHE A 383 -5.25 14.80 19.32
N LEU A 384 -4.35 15.76 19.47
CA LEU A 384 -4.14 16.46 20.75
C LEU A 384 -5.40 17.14 21.28
N MET A 385 -6.22 17.68 20.36
CA MET A 385 -7.47 18.36 20.71
C MET A 385 -8.63 17.40 21.01
N ASN A 386 -8.56 16.15 20.55
CA ASN A 386 -9.62 15.15 20.68
C ASN A 386 -9.17 13.89 21.42
N ARG A 387 -8.05 13.91 22.12
CA ARG A 387 -7.43 12.74 22.79
C ARG A 387 -8.31 12.05 23.83
N HIS A 388 -9.34 12.74 24.34
CA HIS A 388 -10.28 12.18 25.30
C HIS A 388 -11.41 11.39 24.62
N ASN A 389 -11.56 11.50 23.30
CA ASN A 389 -12.47 10.68 22.52
C ASN A 389 -11.69 9.46 21.99
N GLU A 390 -11.91 8.30 22.61
CA GLU A 390 -11.19 7.07 22.27
C GLU A 390 -11.34 6.67 20.79
N LYS A 391 -12.54 6.82 20.20
CA LYS A 391 -12.79 6.51 18.79
C LYS A 391 -11.92 7.36 17.85
N GLU A 392 -11.82 8.66 18.13
CA GLU A 392 -10.99 9.57 17.33
C GLU A 392 -9.50 9.35 17.57
N ALA A 393 -9.09 9.04 18.80
CA ALA A 393 -7.70 8.76 19.15
C ALA A 393 -7.18 7.49 18.47
N GLN A 394 -7.99 6.42 18.39
CA GLN A 394 -7.66 5.16 17.72
C GLN A 394 -7.42 5.32 16.21
N VAL A 395 -7.98 6.34 15.58
CA VAL A 395 -7.76 6.63 14.16
C VAL A 395 -6.63 7.63 13.95
N SER A 396 -6.62 8.72 14.73
CA SER A 396 -5.74 9.87 14.45
C SER A 396 -4.28 9.63 14.86
N LEU A 397 -4.00 8.91 15.96
CA LEU A 397 -2.62 8.66 16.36
C LEU A 397 -1.87 7.73 15.40
N PRO A 398 -2.40 6.53 15.02
CA PRO A 398 -1.75 5.69 14.01
C PRO A 398 -1.62 6.40 12.64
N ALA A 399 -2.61 7.21 12.26
CA ALA A 399 -2.58 7.98 11.03
C ALA A 399 -1.47 9.04 11.03
N THR A 400 -1.22 9.71 12.16
CA THR A 400 -0.09 10.64 12.35
C THR A 400 1.24 9.92 12.15
N ILE A 401 1.44 8.78 12.84
CA ILE A 401 2.67 8.00 12.76
C ILE A 401 2.91 7.54 11.31
N SER A 402 1.86 7.04 10.66
CA SER A 402 1.93 6.60 9.26
C SER A 402 2.37 7.73 8.32
N ALA A 403 1.81 8.93 8.48
CA ALA A 403 2.16 10.08 7.65
C ALA A 403 3.59 10.58 7.91
N TYR A 404 4.04 10.59 9.16
CA TYR A 404 5.43 10.91 9.51
C TYR A 404 6.44 9.88 8.98
N LEU A 405 6.00 8.66 8.71
CA LEU A 405 6.78 7.62 8.02
C LEU A 405 6.53 7.60 6.50
N GLY A 406 5.87 8.60 5.94
CA GLY A 406 5.72 8.80 4.49
C GLY A 406 4.47 8.18 3.87
N VAL A 407 3.56 7.57 4.63
CA VAL A 407 2.30 6.99 4.15
C VAL A 407 1.14 7.85 4.62
N THR A 408 0.64 8.72 3.76
CA THR A 408 -0.32 9.78 4.12
C THR A 408 -1.80 9.41 3.99
N GLU A 409 -2.13 8.32 3.31
CA GLU A 409 -3.53 7.92 3.06
C GLU A 409 -4.36 7.76 4.34
N PRO A 410 -3.85 7.14 5.44
CA PRO A 410 -4.60 7.09 6.69
C PRO A 410 -4.89 8.48 7.28
N ALA A 411 -3.92 9.39 7.20
CA ALA A 411 -4.07 10.77 7.66
C ALA A 411 -5.06 11.57 6.81
N LEU A 412 -4.96 11.44 5.48
CA LEU A 412 -5.83 12.12 4.54
C LEU A 412 -7.28 11.68 4.69
N PHE A 413 -7.53 10.37 4.59
CA PHE A 413 -8.90 9.85 4.55
C PHE A 413 -9.51 9.66 5.94
N GLY A 414 -8.70 9.33 6.95
CA GLY A 414 -9.16 9.14 8.32
C GLY A 414 -9.55 10.44 9.03
N VAL A 415 -8.85 11.55 8.74
CA VAL A 415 -9.01 12.80 9.47
C VAL A 415 -9.10 14.01 8.54
N ASN A 416 -8.08 14.26 7.71
CA ASN A 416 -7.92 15.55 7.04
C ASN A 416 -9.09 15.89 6.10
N VAL A 417 -9.47 14.98 5.22
CA VAL A 417 -10.57 15.16 4.27
C VAL A 417 -11.94 15.09 4.99
N LYS A 418 -12.04 14.23 6.02
CA LYS A 418 -13.26 14.08 6.82
C LYS A 418 -13.69 15.42 7.46
N TYR A 419 -12.74 16.10 8.11
CA TYR A 419 -13.01 17.34 8.85
C TYR A 419 -12.71 18.62 8.06
N VAL A 420 -12.08 18.54 6.91
CA VAL A 420 -11.70 19.59 5.95
C VAL A 420 -10.70 20.61 6.52
N TYR A 421 -10.96 21.21 7.70
CA TYR A 421 -10.06 22.23 8.27
C TYR A 421 -8.64 21.74 8.54
N PRO A 422 -8.35 20.48 8.96
CA PRO A 422 -6.98 20.01 9.07
C PRO A 422 -6.33 19.83 7.69
N PHE A 423 -7.12 19.45 6.68
CA PHE A 423 -6.63 19.32 5.31
C PHE A 423 -6.16 20.66 4.75
N VAL A 424 -6.96 21.70 4.89
CA VAL A 424 -6.60 23.07 4.46
C VAL A 424 -5.38 23.57 5.23
N ALA A 425 -5.33 23.34 6.55
CA ALA A 425 -4.16 23.69 7.37
C ALA A 425 -2.88 23.01 6.89
N ALA A 426 -2.96 21.72 6.57
CA ALA A 426 -1.84 20.95 6.03
C ALA A 426 -1.40 21.44 4.64
N MET A 427 -2.35 21.75 3.75
CA MET A 427 -2.04 22.32 2.42
C MET A 427 -1.32 23.65 2.54
N ILE A 428 -1.74 24.54 3.45
CA ILE A 428 -1.07 25.84 3.69
C ILE A 428 0.35 25.61 4.24
N GLY A 429 0.49 24.76 5.25
CA GLY A 429 1.82 24.45 5.80
C GLY A 429 2.77 23.83 4.78
N SER A 430 2.27 22.88 3.97
CA SER A 430 3.01 22.28 2.88
C SER A 430 3.37 23.30 1.78
N SER A 431 2.48 24.25 1.49
CA SER A 431 2.73 25.34 0.54
C SER A 431 3.91 26.22 0.99
N ILE A 432 3.93 26.63 2.26
CA ILE A 432 5.00 27.45 2.83
C ILE A 432 6.31 26.65 2.88
N ALA A 433 6.27 25.39 3.29
CA ALA A 433 7.46 24.54 3.32
C ALA A 433 8.01 24.27 1.91
N GLY A 434 7.14 24.09 0.90
CA GLY A 434 7.51 23.94 -0.50
C GLY A 434 8.15 25.23 -1.08
N LEU A 435 7.62 26.38 -0.72
CA LEU A 435 8.21 27.68 -1.06
C LEU A 435 9.64 27.80 -0.48
N LEU A 436 9.83 27.42 0.79
CA LEU A 436 11.17 27.42 1.40
C LEU A 436 12.10 26.42 0.71
N SER A 437 11.60 25.23 0.37
CA SER A 437 12.38 24.21 -0.33
C SER A 437 12.98 24.74 -1.63
N VAL A 438 12.19 25.37 -2.48
CA VAL A 438 12.69 25.93 -3.73
C VAL A 438 13.51 27.21 -3.54
N THR A 439 13.23 28.01 -2.50
CA THR A 439 14.00 29.21 -2.18
C THR A 439 15.42 28.84 -1.82
N PHE A 440 15.62 27.82 -1.01
CA PHE A 440 16.94 27.32 -0.62
C PHE A 440 17.53 26.31 -1.62
N ASN A 441 16.87 26.07 -2.76
CA ASN A 441 17.26 25.10 -3.79
C ASN A 441 17.54 23.70 -3.22
N ILE A 442 16.75 23.25 -2.24
CA ILE A 442 16.94 21.97 -1.57
C ILE A 442 16.79 20.83 -2.58
N GLN A 443 17.76 19.92 -2.59
CA GLN A 443 17.78 18.77 -3.50
C GLN A 443 17.90 17.45 -2.71
N ALA A 444 17.21 16.45 -3.20
CA ALA A 444 17.41 15.06 -2.82
C ALA A 444 18.31 14.34 -3.83
N ALA A 445 19.21 13.50 -3.34
CA ALA A 445 20.07 12.64 -4.15
C ALA A 445 19.33 11.39 -4.66
N SER A 446 18.28 10.99 -3.96
CA SER A 446 17.45 9.81 -4.27
C SER A 446 16.01 10.02 -3.84
N ILE A 447 15.10 9.21 -4.39
CA ILE A 447 13.78 9.01 -3.80
C ILE A 447 13.90 7.91 -2.72
N GLY A 448 13.15 8.03 -1.63
CA GLY A 448 13.23 7.10 -0.51
C GLY A 448 11.94 7.04 0.29
N ILE A 449 12.05 6.94 1.61
CA ILE A 449 10.91 7.10 2.50
C ILE A 449 10.59 8.60 2.61
N GLY A 450 9.31 8.94 2.46
CA GLY A 450 8.82 10.30 2.71
C GLY A 450 8.75 10.63 4.22
N GLY A 451 8.11 11.74 4.56
CA GLY A 451 7.94 12.15 5.95
C GLY A 451 9.27 12.53 6.65
N LEU A 452 9.35 12.30 7.96
CA LEU A 452 10.53 12.66 8.75
C LEU A 452 11.82 11.95 8.30
N PRO A 453 11.80 10.64 7.98
CA PRO A 453 12.99 9.97 7.46
C PRO A 453 13.46 10.48 6.09
N GLY A 454 12.64 11.27 5.39
CA GLY A 454 12.96 11.85 4.08
C GLY A 454 14.25 12.66 4.07
N ILE A 455 14.69 13.20 5.22
CA ILE A 455 15.96 13.92 5.37
C ILE A 455 17.17 13.07 4.93
N LEU A 456 17.10 11.76 5.06
CA LEU A 456 18.18 10.86 4.64
C LEU A 456 18.41 10.88 3.13
N SER A 457 17.38 11.16 2.35
CA SER A 457 17.48 11.31 0.89
C SER A 457 17.97 12.69 0.46
N ILE A 458 17.95 13.68 1.36
CA ILE A 458 18.40 15.05 1.06
C ILE A 458 19.92 15.09 1.04
N LYS A 459 20.51 15.77 0.04
CA LYS A 459 21.95 16.00 -0.01
C LYS A 459 22.40 16.75 1.25
N ALA A 460 23.52 16.34 1.85
CA ALA A 460 23.94 16.78 3.19
C ALA A 460 24.08 18.31 3.32
N GLU A 461 24.50 18.98 2.25
CA GLU A 461 24.61 20.44 2.18
C GLU A 461 23.28 21.18 2.40
N TYR A 462 22.15 20.53 2.17
CA TYR A 462 20.82 21.12 2.34
C TYR A 462 20.11 20.70 3.65
N TRP A 463 20.74 19.95 4.53
CA TRP A 463 20.10 19.48 5.77
C TRP A 463 19.62 20.61 6.68
N GLY A 464 20.44 21.65 6.86
CA GLY A 464 20.07 22.83 7.65
C GLY A 464 18.79 23.52 7.14
N PRO A 465 18.76 23.96 5.88
CA PRO A 465 17.57 24.51 5.24
C PRO A 465 16.37 23.54 5.24
N PHE A 466 16.61 22.22 5.05
CA PHE A 466 15.54 21.23 5.06
C PHE A 466 14.93 21.07 6.44
N LEU A 467 15.74 21.04 7.50
CA LEU A 467 15.27 21.02 8.89
C LEU A 467 14.39 22.23 9.21
N LEU A 468 14.77 23.42 8.73
CA LEU A 468 13.93 24.62 8.86
C LEU A 468 12.59 24.43 8.17
N ALA A 469 12.58 23.91 6.95
CA ALA A 469 11.35 23.62 6.21
C ALA A 469 10.50 22.53 6.89
N MET A 470 11.13 21.50 7.50
CA MET A 470 10.43 20.50 8.31
C MET A 470 9.77 21.13 9.54
N ILE A 471 10.45 22.02 10.25
CA ILE A 471 9.87 22.75 11.40
C ILE A 471 8.61 23.50 10.97
N VAL A 472 8.68 24.19 9.82
CA VAL A 472 7.53 24.92 9.25
C VAL A 472 6.41 23.94 8.88
N ALA A 473 6.74 22.82 8.25
CA ALA A 473 5.78 21.76 7.89
C ALA A 473 5.13 21.08 9.13
N ILE A 474 5.75 21.18 10.31
CA ILE A 474 5.18 20.72 11.56
C ILE A 474 4.35 21.82 12.23
N VAL A 475 4.95 22.96 12.47
CA VAL A 475 4.39 23.99 13.34
C VAL A 475 3.18 24.70 12.69
N VAL A 476 3.30 25.07 11.40
CA VAL A 476 2.24 25.83 10.71
C VAL A 476 0.94 25.03 10.62
N PRO A 477 0.92 23.77 10.16
CA PRO A 477 -0.31 22.97 10.14
C PRO A 477 -0.91 22.77 11.53
N MET A 478 -0.06 22.54 12.56
CA MET A 478 -0.56 22.38 13.93
C MET A 478 -1.26 23.63 14.44
N ILE A 479 -0.66 24.81 14.27
CA ILE A 479 -1.27 26.08 14.69
C ILE A 479 -2.55 26.35 13.92
N LEU A 480 -2.51 26.23 12.58
CA LEU A 480 -3.68 26.50 11.74
C LEU A 480 -4.83 25.52 12.02
N THR A 481 -4.55 24.24 12.24
CA THR A 481 -5.57 23.27 12.62
C THR A 481 -6.26 23.67 13.92
N ALA A 482 -5.50 24.11 14.93
CA ALA A 482 -6.05 24.56 16.19
C ALA A 482 -6.86 25.88 16.03
N VAL A 483 -6.36 26.83 15.23
CA VAL A 483 -7.04 28.10 14.93
C VAL A 483 -8.34 27.83 14.18
N PHE A 484 -8.31 27.02 13.11
CA PHE A 484 -9.49 26.74 12.29
C PHE A 484 -10.57 26.00 13.08
N LYS A 485 -10.18 25.06 13.95
CA LYS A 485 -11.15 24.42 14.86
C LYS A 485 -11.81 25.42 15.80
N ARG A 486 -11.04 26.36 16.39
CA ARG A 486 -11.58 27.37 17.32
C ARG A 486 -12.48 28.41 16.64
N THR A 487 -12.16 28.78 15.41
CA THR A 487 -12.88 29.80 14.64
C THR A 487 -14.04 29.23 13.83
N GLY A 488 -14.12 27.90 13.68
CA GLY A 488 -15.06 27.24 12.78
C GLY A 488 -14.71 27.42 11.29
N ALA A 489 -13.55 28.03 10.96
CA ALA A 489 -13.12 28.24 9.58
C ALA A 489 -12.84 26.87 8.90
N PHE A 490 -13.34 26.72 7.68
CA PHE A 490 -13.19 25.49 6.87
C PHE A 490 -13.77 24.22 7.52
N SER A 491 -14.46 24.32 8.66
CA SER A 491 -15.21 23.19 9.21
C SER A 491 -16.44 22.94 8.34
N LYS A 492 -16.76 21.67 8.05
CA LYS A 492 -18.10 21.33 7.58
C LYS A 492 -19.09 21.87 8.63
N LYS A 493 -20.04 22.72 8.25
CA LYS A 493 -21.11 23.11 9.16
C LYS A 493 -21.81 21.84 9.62
N GLU A 494 -21.65 21.51 10.89
CA GLU A 494 -22.58 20.62 11.56
C GLU A 494 -23.94 21.33 11.52
N GLU A 495 -24.85 20.85 10.69
CA GLU A 495 -26.27 21.14 10.92
C GLU A 495 -26.56 20.45 12.26
N THR A 496 -26.77 21.27 13.27
CA THR A 496 -27.32 20.85 14.57
C THR A 496 -28.57 20.03 14.31
N VAL A 497 -28.45 18.74 14.32
CA VAL A 497 -29.57 17.84 14.48
C VAL A 497 -29.93 17.98 15.95
N GLU A 498 -31.11 18.58 16.23
CA GLU A 498 -31.74 18.50 17.54
C GLU A 498 -31.71 17.06 18.01
N GLU A 499 -31.17 16.88 19.20
CA GLU A 499 -31.12 15.65 19.94
C GLU A 499 -32.52 15.04 20.03
N VAL A 500 -32.85 14.16 19.10
CA VAL A 500 -34.02 13.31 19.28
C VAL A 500 -33.62 12.27 20.30
N VAL A 501 -34.18 12.45 21.49
CA VAL A 501 -34.05 11.53 22.62
C VAL A 501 -34.22 10.10 22.12
N ALA A 502 -33.14 9.31 22.24
CA ALA A 502 -33.13 7.90 21.93
C ALA A 502 -34.14 7.15 22.84
N PRO A 503 -34.89 6.21 22.31
CA PRO A 503 -35.65 5.32 23.15
C PRO A 503 -34.73 4.46 24.00
N THR A 504 -35.06 4.39 25.26
CA THR A 504 -34.49 3.62 26.35
C THR A 504 -33.85 2.29 25.91
N GLU A 505 -32.54 2.14 26.18
CA GLU A 505 -31.84 0.87 26.11
C GLU A 505 -32.55 -0.19 26.94
N ALA A 506 -32.86 -1.31 26.30
CA ALA A 506 -33.24 -2.50 27.02
C ALA A 506 -31.95 -3.02 27.74
N VAL A 507 -32.01 -3.03 29.04
CA VAL A 507 -30.98 -3.59 29.93
C VAL A 507 -30.77 -5.05 29.58
N VAL A 508 -29.64 -5.36 28.93
CA VAL A 508 -29.16 -6.73 28.83
C VAL A 508 -28.42 -7.02 30.12
N GLU A 509 -28.91 -7.98 30.87
CA GLU A 509 -28.29 -8.47 32.10
C GLU A 509 -26.82 -8.84 31.88
N THR A 510 -25.94 -8.17 32.59
CA THR A 510 -24.51 -8.50 32.67
C THR A 510 -24.33 -9.71 33.56
N GLY A 511 -23.70 -10.81 33.01
CA GLY A 511 -23.04 -11.78 33.87
C GLY A 511 -23.41 -13.27 33.76
N ALA A 512 -24.04 -13.78 32.71
CA ALA A 512 -24.18 -15.25 32.56
C ALA A 512 -22.98 -15.84 31.78
N ALA A 513 -22.15 -16.61 32.47
CA ALA A 513 -21.11 -17.42 31.84
C ALA A 513 -21.73 -18.47 30.89
N ILE A 514 -21.23 -18.53 29.64
CA ILE A 514 -21.65 -19.53 28.66
C ILE A 514 -20.64 -20.68 28.63
N LYS A 515 -21.14 -21.89 28.60
CA LYS A 515 -20.34 -23.10 28.37
C LYS A 515 -20.38 -23.47 26.90
N LEU A 516 -19.21 -23.60 26.29
CA LEU A 516 -19.05 -24.11 24.94
C LEU A 516 -18.80 -25.61 25.02
N ILE A 517 -19.49 -26.35 24.19
CA ILE A 517 -19.25 -27.79 24.07
C ILE A 517 -18.14 -28.08 23.05
N SER A 518 -17.50 -29.23 23.18
CA SER A 518 -16.51 -29.67 22.20
C SER A 518 -17.17 -29.90 20.84
N PRO A 519 -16.68 -29.24 19.76
CA PRO A 519 -17.20 -29.46 18.44
C PRO A 519 -16.69 -30.73 17.77
N LEU A 520 -15.71 -31.41 18.39
CA LEU A 520 -15.04 -32.58 17.85
C LEU A 520 -14.84 -33.64 18.93
N THR A 521 -14.77 -34.92 18.53
CA THR A 521 -14.27 -36.04 19.33
C THR A 521 -12.78 -36.20 19.06
N GLY A 522 -11.94 -36.27 20.12
CA GLY A 522 -10.49 -36.43 19.95
C GLY A 522 -9.69 -36.14 21.21
N GLN A 523 -8.46 -35.64 21.01
CA GLN A 523 -7.56 -35.27 22.09
C GLN A 523 -7.50 -33.73 22.19
N ALA A 524 -8.02 -33.17 23.28
CA ALA A 524 -7.88 -31.72 23.57
C ALA A 524 -6.52 -31.43 24.16
N LYS A 525 -5.88 -30.36 23.67
CA LYS A 525 -4.54 -29.90 24.04
C LYS A 525 -4.56 -28.39 24.26
N GLU A 526 -3.52 -27.85 24.90
CA GLU A 526 -3.29 -26.41 25.00
C GLU A 526 -3.14 -25.81 23.59
N LEU A 527 -3.72 -24.65 23.35
CA LEU A 527 -3.62 -23.96 22.06
C LEU A 527 -2.16 -23.65 21.68
N SER A 528 -1.30 -23.38 22.69
CA SER A 528 0.14 -23.18 22.54
C SER A 528 0.91 -24.36 21.91
N GLN A 529 0.30 -25.54 21.84
CA GLN A 529 0.86 -26.75 21.23
C GLN A 529 0.48 -26.90 19.73
N ALA A 530 -0.23 -25.93 19.16
CA ALA A 530 -0.57 -25.96 17.74
C ALA A 530 0.71 -25.92 16.88
N THR A 531 0.70 -26.70 15.80
CA THR A 531 1.83 -26.75 14.85
C THR A 531 2.03 -25.40 14.13
N ASP A 532 0.96 -24.64 13.89
CA ASP A 532 1.00 -23.31 13.30
C ASP A 532 1.33 -22.25 14.38
N PRO A 533 2.43 -21.47 14.21
CA PRO A 533 2.82 -20.42 15.15
C PRO A 533 1.77 -19.32 15.36
N VAL A 534 0.91 -19.05 14.39
CA VAL A 534 -0.14 -18.01 14.49
C VAL A 534 -1.19 -18.43 15.51
N PHE A 535 -1.64 -19.68 15.47
CA PHE A 535 -2.58 -20.23 16.48
C PHE A 535 -1.89 -20.46 17.82
N ALA A 536 -0.65 -20.99 17.81
CA ALA A 536 0.11 -21.24 19.02
C ALA A 536 0.39 -19.97 19.87
N SER A 537 0.55 -18.84 19.22
CA SER A 537 0.80 -17.55 19.88
C SER A 537 -0.41 -16.93 20.58
N GLY A 538 -1.63 -17.44 20.32
CA GLY A 538 -2.88 -16.89 20.87
C GLY A 538 -3.29 -15.53 20.28
N VAL A 539 -2.58 -15.00 19.27
CA VAL A 539 -2.90 -13.71 18.62
C VAL A 539 -4.27 -13.73 17.95
N MET A 540 -4.71 -14.89 17.44
CA MET A 540 -6.01 -15.04 16.80
C MET A 540 -7.17 -15.21 17.79
N GLY A 541 -6.90 -15.40 19.08
CA GLY A 541 -7.88 -15.60 20.12
C GLY A 541 -7.45 -16.63 21.16
N GLN A 542 -8.24 -16.77 22.23
CA GLN A 542 -8.04 -17.78 23.27
C GLN A 542 -8.91 -19.01 23.02
N GLY A 543 -8.44 -20.20 23.37
CA GLY A 543 -9.21 -21.41 23.16
C GLY A 543 -8.39 -22.68 23.39
N VAL A 544 -8.76 -23.73 22.65
CA VAL A 544 -8.13 -25.05 22.73
C VAL A 544 -7.77 -25.58 21.35
N LEU A 545 -6.83 -26.51 21.32
CA LEU A 545 -6.48 -27.30 20.15
C LEU A 545 -7.11 -28.72 20.31
N ILE A 546 -7.79 -29.21 19.31
CA ILE A 546 -8.31 -30.59 19.31
C ILE A 546 -7.64 -31.35 18.17
N ASP A 547 -7.06 -32.51 18.51
CA ASP A 547 -6.58 -33.49 17.52
C ASP A 547 -7.73 -34.51 17.28
N PRO A 548 -8.46 -34.41 16.14
CA PRO A 548 -9.69 -35.13 15.95
C PRO A 548 -9.45 -36.62 15.66
N SER A 549 -10.26 -37.48 16.26
CA SER A 549 -10.35 -38.91 15.95
C SER A 549 -11.47 -39.23 14.96
N GLU A 550 -12.42 -38.33 14.78
CA GLU A 550 -13.57 -38.44 13.88
C GLU A 550 -13.71 -37.18 13.01
N GLY A 551 -14.09 -37.35 11.74
CA GLY A 551 -14.18 -36.29 10.76
C GLY A 551 -15.53 -35.56 10.74
N ILE A 552 -16.08 -35.18 11.89
CA ILE A 552 -17.36 -34.48 12.02
C ILE A 552 -17.19 -33.29 12.96
N LEU A 553 -17.34 -32.08 12.44
CA LEU A 553 -17.37 -30.84 13.20
C LEU A 553 -18.82 -30.41 13.46
N VAL A 554 -19.17 -30.11 14.73
CA VAL A 554 -20.50 -29.60 15.12
C VAL A 554 -20.41 -28.21 15.74
N ALA A 555 -21.55 -27.54 15.86
CA ALA A 555 -21.63 -26.23 16.51
C ALA A 555 -21.38 -26.38 18.02
N PRO A 556 -20.43 -25.61 18.59
CA PRO A 556 -20.11 -25.62 20.01
C PRO A 556 -21.11 -24.86 20.88
N VAL A 557 -22.00 -24.07 20.27
CA VAL A 557 -22.95 -23.19 20.95
C VAL A 557 -24.11 -22.85 20.02
N ASP A 558 -25.25 -22.44 20.59
CA ASP A 558 -26.35 -21.87 19.82
C ASP A 558 -25.94 -20.50 19.22
N GLY A 559 -26.09 -20.33 17.92
CA GLY A 559 -25.65 -19.14 17.24
C GLY A 559 -25.98 -19.11 15.75
N GLU A 560 -25.24 -18.30 15.02
CA GLU A 560 -25.33 -18.16 13.57
C GLU A 560 -23.95 -18.42 12.94
N VAL A 561 -23.92 -19.14 11.84
CA VAL A 561 -22.68 -19.35 11.05
C VAL A 561 -22.26 -18.03 10.45
N SER A 562 -21.34 -17.33 11.11
CA SER A 562 -20.87 -15.98 10.71
C SER A 562 -19.94 -16.03 9.50
N VAL A 563 -19.16 -17.11 9.34
CA VAL A 563 -18.31 -17.33 8.16
C VAL A 563 -18.18 -18.83 7.87
N LEU A 564 -18.26 -19.17 6.58
CA LEU A 564 -17.88 -20.49 6.07
C LEU A 564 -16.91 -20.26 4.92
N PHE A 565 -15.71 -20.80 5.05
CA PHE A 565 -14.67 -20.60 4.04
C PHE A 565 -15.00 -21.40 2.76
N PRO A 566 -14.72 -20.88 1.55
CA PRO A 566 -15.11 -21.50 0.29
C PRO A 566 -14.63 -22.95 0.11
N THR A 567 -13.50 -23.30 0.72
CA THR A 567 -12.91 -24.64 0.73
C THR A 567 -13.39 -25.49 1.92
N ASN A 568 -14.36 -25.02 2.71
CA ASN A 568 -14.98 -25.68 3.85
C ASN A 568 -14.00 -26.18 4.95
N HIS A 569 -12.75 -25.70 4.95
CA HIS A 569 -11.74 -26.08 5.95
C HIS A 569 -11.86 -25.28 7.25
N ALA A 570 -12.61 -24.18 7.25
CA ALA A 570 -12.81 -23.35 8.44
C ALA A 570 -14.23 -22.78 8.48
N VAL A 571 -14.75 -22.62 9.70
CA VAL A 571 -16.07 -22.07 9.97
C VAL A 571 -16.04 -21.20 11.23
N GLY A 572 -16.71 -20.06 11.17
CA GLY A 572 -16.95 -19.18 12.32
C GLY A 572 -18.41 -19.20 12.74
N ILE A 573 -18.66 -19.07 14.04
CA ILE A 573 -19.99 -18.96 14.64
C ILE A 573 -20.02 -17.74 15.56
N THR A 574 -21.06 -16.92 15.44
CA THR A 574 -21.39 -15.90 16.43
C THR A 574 -22.51 -16.43 17.31
N ALA A 575 -22.20 -16.63 18.59
CA ALA A 575 -23.17 -17.09 19.58
C ALA A 575 -24.25 -16.02 19.87
N THR A 576 -25.38 -16.44 20.39
CA THR A 576 -26.52 -15.54 20.69
C THR A 576 -26.21 -14.44 21.69
N ASN A 577 -25.17 -14.59 22.52
CA ASN A 577 -24.67 -13.57 23.47
C ASN A 577 -23.53 -12.72 22.91
N GLY A 578 -23.12 -12.89 21.64
CA GLY A 578 -22.09 -12.13 20.98
C GLY A 578 -20.67 -12.72 21.05
N VAL A 579 -20.46 -13.91 21.62
CA VAL A 579 -19.16 -14.62 21.55
C VAL A 579 -18.90 -15.03 20.10
N GLU A 580 -17.72 -14.69 19.57
CA GLU A 580 -17.29 -15.06 18.23
C GLU A 580 -16.27 -16.21 18.28
N LEU A 581 -16.59 -17.27 17.57
CA LEU A 581 -15.81 -18.49 17.51
C LEU A 581 -15.27 -18.74 16.11
N LEU A 582 -14.03 -19.18 16.03
CA LEU A 582 -13.42 -19.71 14.80
C LEU A 582 -12.92 -21.14 15.05
N MET A 583 -13.28 -22.04 14.14
CA MET A 583 -12.82 -23.42 14.10
C MET A 583 -12.14 -23.64 12.75
N HIS A 584 -10.87 -24.05 12.78
CA HIS A 584 -10.05 -24.26 11.57
C HIS A 584 -9.60 -25.72 11.51
N ILE A 585 -10.11 -26.49 10.57
CA ILE A 585 -9.88 -27.94 10.48
C ILE A 585 -8.56 -28.23 9.78
N GLY A 586 -7.59 -28.73 10.54
CA GLY A 586 -6.22 -29.00 10.06
C GLY A 586 -5.42 -27.74 9.77
N MET A 587 -4.10 -27.92 9.62
CA MET A 587 -3.19 -26.83 9.24
C MET A 587 -2.90 -26.89 7.74
N ASP A 588 -2.87 -25.71 7.09
CA ASP A 588 -2.64 -25.54 5.63
C ASP A 588 -3.65 -26.26 4.72
N THR A 589 -4.78 -26.71 5.27
CA THR A 589 -5.80 -27.48 4.55
C THR A 589 -6.57 -26.67 3.51
N VAL A 590 -6.40 -25.35 3.49
CA VAL A 590 -6.84 -24.48 2.38
C VAL A 590 -6.27 -24.94 1.03
N GLY A 591 -5.05 -25.48 1.02
CA GLY A 591 -4.38 -26.02 -0.16
C GLY A 591 -5.03 -27.28 -0.75
N LEU A 592 -5.95 -27.93 -0.03
CA LEU A 592 -6.73 -29.06 -0.53
C LEU A 592 -7.91 -28.64 -1.41
N GLU A 593 -8.16 -27.32 -1.58
CA GLU A 593 -9.21 -26.76 -2.43
C GLU A 593 -10.60 -27.37 -2.18
N GLY A 594 -10.88 -27.74 -0.91
CA GLY A 594 -12.14 -28.36 -0.48
C GLY A 594 -12.22 -29.87 -0.65
N LYS A 595 -11.18 -30.51 -1.17
CA LYS A 595 -11.13 -31.97 -1.31
C LYS A 595 -11.12 -32.63 0.08
N GLY A 596 -12.08 -33.53 0.33
CA GLY A 596 -12.26 -34.18 1.62
C GLY A 596 -13.09 -33.40 2.62
N PHE A 597 -13.68 -32.25 2.24
CA PHE A 597 -14.54 -31.42 3.09
C PHE A 597 -15.94 -31.30 2.51
N THR A 598 -16.96 -31.45 3.34
CA THR A 598 -18.36 -31.29 2.96
C THR A 598 -19.07 -30.44 4.01
N ALA A 599 -19.50 -29.23 3.63
CA ALA A 599 -20.32 -28.41 4.50
C ALA A 599 -21.79 -28.88 4.53
N HIS A 600 -22.38 -28.83 5.71
CA HIS A 600 -23.79 -29.13 5.95
C HIS A 600 -24.62 -27.89 6.27
N VAL A 601 -23.95 -26.77 6.40
CA VAL A 601 -24.52 -25.46 6.68
C VAL A 601 -24.02 -24.44 5.65
N LYS A 602 -24.68 -23.33 5.58
CA LYS A 602 -24.26 -22.15 4.80
C LYS A 602 -24.04 -20.98 5.76
N GLN A 603 -23.25 -20.04 5.34
CA GLN A 603 -23.11 -18.78 6.06
C GLN A 603 -24.48 -18.10 6.22
N GLY A 604 -24.79 -17.62 7.42
CA GLY A 604 -26.09 -17.07 7.81
C GLY A 604 -27.07 -18.09 8.38
N ASP A 605 -26.77 -19.40 8.35
CA ASP A 605 -27.63 -20.40 8.95
C ASP A 605 -27.59 -20.30 10.48
N LYS A 606 -28.77 -20.44 11.13
CA LYS A 606 -28.87 -20.53 12.58
C LYS A 606 -28.65 -21.99 12.97
N VAL A 607 -27.75 -22.17 13.91
CA VAL A 607 -27.38 -23.52 14.42
C VAL A 607 -27.57 -23.59 15.92
N LYS A 608 -27.86 -24.80 16.40
CA LYS A 608 -27.89 -25.14 17.81
C LYS A 608 -26.63 -25.91 18.18
N ALA A 609 -26.23 -25.82 19.43
CA ALA A 609 -25.15 -26.64 19.95
C ALA A 609 -25.39 -28.16 19.60
N GLY A 610 -24.38 -28.74 18.92
CA GLY A 610 -24.45 -30.11 18.42
C GLY A 610 -24.90 -30.27 16.95
N ASP A 611 -25.40 -29.22 16.30
CA ASP A 611 -25.73 -29.27 14.87
C ASP A 611 -24.47 -29.49 14.01
N LYS A 612 -24.59 -30.35 13.00
CA LYS A 612 -23.48 -30.72 12.12
C LYS A 612 -23.14 -29.61 11.18
N LEU A 613 -21.88 -29.14 11.22
CA LEU A 613 -21.37 -28.04 10.40
C LEU A 613 -20.62 -28.52 9.17
N ILE A 614 -19.57 -29.32 9.39
CA ILE A 614 -18.66 -29.80 8.35
C ILE A 614 -18.33 -31.25 8.60
N SER A 615 -18.38 -32.08 7.55
CA SER A 615 -17.74 -33.40 7.54
C SER A 615 -16.41 -33.28 6.79
N PHE A 616 -15.38 -33.94 7.31
CA PHE A 616 -14.07 -33.95 6.68
C PHE A 616 -13.42 -35.33 6.79
N ASP A 617 -12.55 -35.63 5.84
CA ASP A 617 -11.84 -36.89 5.76
C ASP A 617 -10.42 -36.72 6.30
N ILE A 618 -10.17 -37.28 7.49
CA ILE A 618 -8.86 -37.18 8.16
C ILE A 618 -7.77 -37.88 7.35
N ASP A 619 -8.10 -38.97 6.65
CA ASP A 619 -7.12 -39.71 5.86
C ASP A 619 -6.71 -38.94 4.61
N VAL A 620 -7.60 -38.16 4.01
CA VAL A 620 -7.29 -37.25 2.90
C VAL A 620 -6.33 -36.15 3.38
N ILE A 621 -6.54 -35.58 4.57
CA ILE A 621 -5.65 -34.57 5.15
C ILE A 621 -4.25 -35.14 5.40
N LYS A 622 -4.19 -36.34 6.04
CA LYS A 622 -2.93 -37.04 6.33
C LYS A 622 -2.20 -37.49 5.06
N ALA A 623 -2.92 -37.97 4.05
CA ALA A 623 -2.34 -38.39 2.77
C ALA A 623 -1.69 -37.20 2.01
N ALA A 624 -2.13 -35.98 2.24
CA ALA A 624 -1.52 -34.77 1.72
C ALA A 624 -0.30 -34.28 2.53
N GLY A 625 0.10 -35.03 3.57
CA GLY A 625 1.22 -34.64 4.45
C GLY A 625 0.86 -33.53 5.45
N LEU A 626 -0.43 -33.25 5.65
CA LEU A 626 -0.93 -32.20 6.55
C LEU A 626 -1.38 -32.81 7.89
N VAL A 627 -1.47 -31.96 8.92
CA VAL A 627 -1.98 -32.34 10.24
C VAL A 627 -3.44 -31.94 10.39
N ALA A 628 -4.24 -32.79 11.05
CA ALA A 628 -5.67 -32.57 11.24
C ALA A 628 -5.99 -31.75 12.52
N GLU A 629 -4.98 -31.29 13.25
CA GLU A 629 -5.16 -30.45 14.45
C GLU A 629 -6.10 -29.29 14.16
N THR A 630 -7.11 -29.12 15.03
CA THR A 630 -8.20 -28.18 14.82
C THR A 630 -8.26 -27.20 16.01
N PRO A 631 -7.78 -25.96 15.87
CA PRO A 631 -7.99 -24.92 16.86
C PRO A 631 -9.47 -24.50 16.92
N VAL A 632 -9.97 -24.36 18.14
CA VAL A 632 -11.28 -23.85 18.50
C VAL A 632 -11.05 -22.62 19.36
N ILE A 633 -11.23 -21.43 18.80
CA ILE A 633 -10.82 -20.16 19.42
C ILE A 633 -11.97 -19.17 19.52
N VAL A 634 -11.96 -18.38 20.61
CA VAL A 634 -12.79 -17.19 20.79
C VAL A 634 -12.00 -16.00 20.26
N THR A 635 -12.49 -15.39 19.20
CA THR A 635 -11.75 -14.35 18.46
C THR A 635 -11.92 -12.94 19.04
N ASN A 636 -13.01 -12.68 19.76
CA ASN A 636 -13.29 -11.38 20.40
C ASN A 636 -12.91 -11.39 21.90
N GLN A 637 -11.68 -11.81 22.20
CA GLN A 637 -11.11 -11.91 23.56
C GLN A 637 -11.02 -10.59 24.32
N THR A 638 -11.16 -9.45 23.66
CA THR A 638 -11.24 -8.14 24.32
C THR A 638 -12.55 -7.95 25.09
N ASP A 639 -13.61 -8.58 24.62
CA ASP A 639 -14.96 -8.46 25.17
C ASP A 639 -15.33 -9.64 26.08
N PHE A 640 -14.58 -10.74 25.99
CA PHE A 640 -14.88 -11.99 26.66
C PHE A 640 -13.62 -12.67 27.23
N ASP A 641 -13.67 -13.07 28.50
CA ASP A 641 -12.68 -13.93 29.13
C ASP A 641 -13.01 -15.40 28.84
N THR A 642 -11.99 -16.18 28.47
CA THR A 642 -12.14 -17.57 28.05
C THR A 642 -11.33 -18.49 28.97
N GLN A 643 -12.00 -19.43 29.63
CA GLN A 643 -11.37 -20.39 30.54
C GLN A 643 -11.61 -21.82 30.07
N VAL A 644 -10.54 -22.61 30.06
CA VAL A 644 -10.59 -24.03 29.72
C VAL A 644 -11.21 -24.83 30.87
N ILE A 645 -12.16 -25.71 30.56
CA ILE A 645 -12.76 -26.59 31.54
C ILE A 645 -11.94 -27.87 31.66
N GLY A 646 -11.37 -28.09 32.84
CA GLY A 646 -10.55 -29.25 33.16
C GLY A 646 -9.07 -29.12 32.78
N ASN A 647 -8.27 -30.14 33.09
CA ASN A 647 -6.84 -30.14 32.79
C ASN A 647 -6.58 -30.68 31.37
N LEU A 648 -5.66 -30.07 30.65
CA LEU A 648 -5.19 -30.51 29.34
C LEU A 648 -3.77 -31.12 29.47
N PRO A 649 -3.38 -32.12 28.64
CA PRO A 649 -4.18 -32.74 27.60
C PRO A 649 -5.16 -33.78 28.15
N ARG A 650 -6.35 -33.93 27.50
CA ARG A 650 -7.34 -34.97 27.82
C ARG A 650 -8.11 -35.43 26.60
N ALA A 651 -8.60 -36.66 26.66
CA ALA A 651 -9.60 -37.12 25.67
C ALA A 651 -10.90 -36.34 25.88
N ILE A 652 -11.57 -35.99 24.80
CA ILE A 652 -12.84 -35.28 24.80
C ILE A 652 -13.80 -35.86 23.77
N SER A 653 -15.07 -35.95 24.14
CA SER A 653 -16.12 -36.32 23.22
C SER A 653 -16.90 -35.12 22.74
N GLN A 654 -17.40 -35.21 21.52
CA GLN A 654 -18.30 -34.21 20.96
C GLN A 654 -19.49 -33.96 21.90
N GLY A 655 -19.85 -32.72 22.16
CA GLY A 655 -20.92 -32.36 23.09
C GLY A 655 -20.49 -32.18 24.56
N GLU A 656 -19.27 -32.56 24.94
CA GLU A 656 -18.75 -32.37 26.30
C GLU A 656 -18.29 -30.89 26.47
N ALA A 657 -18.56 -30.30 27.64
CA ALA A 657 -18.15 -28.92 27.90
C ALA A 657 -16.61 -28.77 27.92
N ILE A 658 -16.09 -27.81 27.14
CA ILE A 658 -14.66 -27.61 26.95
C ILE A 658 -14.17 -26.21 27.32
N LEU A 659 -14.97 -25.18 27.11
CA LEU A 659 -14.64 -23.78 27.43
C LEU A 659 -15.77 -23.12 28.23
N THR A 660 -15.42 -22.22 29.14
CA THR A 660 -16.34 -21.27 29.75
C THR A 660 -15.97 -19.88 29.27
N VAL A 661 -16.94 -19.13 28.77
CA VAL A 661 -16.74 -17.77 28.28
C VAL A 661 -17.62 -16.81 29.07
N THR A 662 -16.99 -15.79 29.65
CA THR A 662 -17.65 -14.74 30.42
C THR A 662 -17.42 -13.39 29.78
N LYS A 663 -18.44 -12.53 29.79
CA LYS A 663 -18.29 -11.15 29.28
C LYS A 663 -17.44 -10.36 30.29
N ASN A 664 -16.42 -9.64 29.78
CA ASN A 664 -15.53 -8.78 30.58
C ASN A 664 -16.26 -7.56 31.16
#